data_7df0e02889fa87cfbfcdd6091b319377
#
_entry.id   7df0e02889fa87cfbfcdd6091b319377
#
_cell.length_a   1.000
_cell.length_b   1.000
_cell.length_c   1.000
_cell.angle_alpha   90.00
_cell.angle_beta   90.00
_cell.angle_gamma   90.00
#
_symmetry.space_group_name_H-M   'P 1'
#
loop_
_entity.id
_entity.type
_entity.pdbx_description
1 polymer ?
#
loop_
_entity_poly.entity_id
_entity_poly.type
_entity_poly.pdbx_seq_one_letter_code
_entity_poly.pdbx_strand_id
1 'polypeptide(L)'
;MGGYADLARQQQQQAASTPKDFVCPITSQVFDDPVTLETGQTYERRAIQEWLDRGNATCPITRQHLHVGSLPKTNYVLKRLIAGWLEQNPPTTPAPPITPATPATPAVPAVARTPSARTMEAPPLPFKINSPSPDTTGSQASAPSPTSVIVQATVESAVGELRAAVSCLCTSEELAESEKSVLRIERLWREAGAAEHAFFSALAKPAVINGFVEILFNSVSAQVLQVAVFLLAELASRDDGVVQTLTRVDTDVDCLVALFKKGLVEAVVLIYLLSPSVEQLVEMDMAEALVGAIRRVDEADALNMCVKPKAASVILLSQILSEAAGDGRDSTPPVPRSALVSERFVRSTVLVLDAEQVEVRVAAMRILLRCIAEDGHCRSSIVEKLVLGPVLDAFHVVGDADKFDIVRFLSEILKLKKRSAAERVLRAIKEGGSFSMMHTLLVYLQTTTPEQSPVVAGLLLQLDLLVEPRKISMYREEAMDSLVDCLKNSDFPRSQLLAAETIMNLAGKFSSSGRPLARSTLLKLARVKERFRPPQSQELSVVRGADGGGGGGEDEVAVEDKAAWEWERKTAYAVVSHEFGLALEALSDCLESKNAELFAASLVCAVWLVHMLSLLPDTGVLGAARVCLLRQLVVVLRSAKHGSDRALAMVALRSFMNDREGMHDIATYIKDVLRTLRELKKSSGLAFEMLKLLSDGQESSIDMWNHKELNQADCSSNGEVTSIVYFKSYIFSGHSDGTLKVWEGSENILRLVQESQEHTKAITSLSILPSEEKLYSGSLDRTIRVWQFRDGLRCAEVHDTRDPVQNLAVATAMACFVPQGAGVKALSWNGGSPRVVNPGKSVRSMALLHGKLFCGCNDGSIQEVDLASGTLGVIQAGNKRILGKANPIYSLQVHDGLLYTGGAPLDGASVKIWNSTNYTLVGSIPSPAEVRSLVVSTDLVYLGSRNGVVEIWSREKLTKIGALQAGGPGCRVQCMAVDADGDVLVVGTSDGRIQAWGLT
;
A
#
# COMPACT_ATOMS: atom_id res chain seq x y z
N MET A 1 52.83 -2.86 -42.31
CA MET A 1 52.93 -2.96 -40.85
C MET A 1 53.38 -1.63 -40.23
N GLY A 2 52.73 -0.51 -40.59
CA GLY A 2 53.04 0.83 -40.05
C GLY A 2 51.89 1.59 -39.47
N GLY A 3 50.68 1.05 -39.55
CA GLY A 3 49.48 1.81 -39.11
C GLY A 3 48.92 1.50 -37.70
N TYR A 4 49.38 0.45 -37.03
CA TYR A 4 48.97 0.08 -35.68
C TYR A 4 49.83 0.71 -34.56
N ALA A 5 51.05 1.14 -34.87
CA ALA A 5 51.95 1.79 -33.90
C ALA A 5 51.63 3.27 -33.67
N ASP A 6 51.02 3.95 -34.63
CA ASP A 6 50.67 5.38 -34.50
C ASP A 6 49.33 5.57 -33.80
N LEU A 7 48.36 4.63 -33.92
CA LEU A 7 47.13 4.62 -33.13
C LEU A 7 47.37 4.31 -31.65
N ALA A 8 48.30 3.43 -31.34
CA ALA A 8 48.72 3.14 -29.97
C ALA A 8 49.49 4.31 -29.33
N ARG A 9 50.26 5.08 -30.11
CA ARG A 9 50.93 6.31 -29.60
C ARG A 9 49.97 7.48 -29.44
N GLN A 10 48.94 7.61 -30.27
CA GLN A 10 47.87 8.61 -30.04
C GLN A 10 46.97 8.28 -28.88
N GLN A 11 46.68 7.00 -28.59
CA GLN A 11 45.98 6.59 -27.37
C GLN A 11 46.83 6.72 -26.10
N GLN A 12 48.15 6.59 -26.16
CA GLN A 12 49.07 6.85 -25.04
C GLN A 12 49.35 8.33 -24.78
N GLN A 13 49.10 9.22 -25.71
CA GLN A 13 49.24 10.69 -25.52
C GLN A 13 47.92 11.35 -25.08
N GLN A 14 46.81 10.63 -25.03
CA GLN A 14 45.56 11.01 -24.33
C GLN A 14 45.52 10.52 -22.88
N ALA A 15 46.64 10.05 -22.32
CA ALA A 15 46.78 9.71 -20.94
C ALA A 15 46.65 10.98 -20.07
N ALA A 16 45.39 11.23 -19.68
CA ALA A 16 44.96 11.82 -18.43
C ALA A 16 45.67 13.10 -18.00
N SER A 17 45.39 14.23 -18.64
CA SER A 17 45.44 15.50 -17.92
C SER A 17 44.28 15.48 -16.91
N THR A 18 44.61 15.64 -15.62
CA THR A 18 43.62 15.75 -14.53
C THR A 18 42.51 16.73 -14.94
N PRO A 19 41.22 16.37 -14.87
CA PRO A 19 40.14 17.28 -15.17
C PRO A 19 40.27 18.57 -14.36
N LYS A 20 40.07 19.72 -14.96
CA LYS A 20 40.17 21.02 -14.28
C LYS A 20 39.23 21.15 -13.10
N ASP A 21 38.10 20.43 -13.19
CA ASP A 21 37.04 20.43 -12.14
C ASP A 21 37.45 19.62 -10.89
N PHE A 22 38.51 18.84 -10.96
CA PHE A 22 39.07 18.06 -9.85
C PHE A 22 40.26 18.75 -9.14
N VAL A 23 40.59 19.96 -9.56
CA VAL A 23 41.75 20.69 -9.05
C VAL A 23 41.32 21.95 -8.31
N CYS A 24 41.84 22.13 -7.10
CA CYS A 24 41.56 23.32 -6.30
C CYS A 24 42.15 24.60 -6.94
N PRO A 25 41.36 25.66 -7.14
CA PRO A 25 41.83 26.89 -7.74
C PRO A 25 42.88 27.64 -6.91
N ILE A 26 42.96 27.38 -5.60
CA ILE A 26 43.93 28.01 -4.69
C ILE A 26 45.24 27.23 -4.67
N THR A 27 45.18 25.91 -4.52
CA THR A 27 46.36 25.03 -4.34
C THR A 27 46.89 24.45 -5.64
N SER A 28 46.13 24.48 -6.70
CA SER A 28 46.39 23.79 -7.98
C SER A 28 46.66 22.30 -7.82
N GLN A 29 46.16 21.67 -6.77
CA GLN A 29 46.23 20.23 -6.48
C GLN A 29 44.87 19.60 -6.58
N VAL A 30 44.81 18.29 -6.80
CA VAL A 30 43.57 17.51 -6.78
C VAL A 30 42.92 17.61 -5.38
N PHE A 31 41.62 17.79 -5.31
CA PHE A 31 40.91 17.89 -4.05
C PHE A 31 41.03 16.61 -3.21
N ASP A 32 41.26 16.80 -1.90
CA ASP A 32 41.16 15.76 -0.89
C ASP A 32 39.88 15.97 -0.04
N ASP A 33 39.59 17.21 0.36
CA ASP A 33 38.38 17.59 1.07
C ASP A 33 37.73 18.82 0.41
N PRO A 34 37.00 18.62 -0.71
CA PRO A 34 36.38 19.71 -1.45
C PRO A 34 35.20 20.31 -0.70
N VAL A 35 35.14 21.63 -0.63
CA VAL A 35 34.06 22.42 -0.02
C VAL A 35 33.53 23.40 -1.03
N THR A 36 32.23 23.37 -1.28
CA THR A 36 31.55 24.30 -2.18
C THR A 36 30.93 25.43 -1.38
N LEU A 37 31.37 26.66 -1.68
CA LEU A 37 30.84 27.88 -1.02
C LEU A 37 29.49 28.29 -1.60
N GLU A 38 28.80 29.21 -0.93
CA GLU A 38 27.52 29.81 -1.39
C GLU A 38 27.60 30.47 -2.76
N THR A 39 28.79 30.82 -3.21
CA THR A 39 29.07 31.34 -4.56
C THR A 39 29.12 30.27 -5.65
N GLY A 40 28.90 28.98 -5.29
CA GLY A 40 28.99 27.85 -6.21
C GLY A 40 30.44 27.42 -6.56
N GLN A 41 31.46 28.07 -6.02
CA GLN A 41 32.87 27.72 -6.27
C GLN A 41 33.38 26.73 -5.23
N THR A 42 34.12 25.73 -5.68
CA THR A 42 34.65 24.66 -4.83
C THR A 42 36.14 24.88 -4.58
N TYR A 43 36.55 24.70 -3.32
CA TYR A 43 37.93 24.87 -2.85
C TYR A 43 38.29 23.68 -1.95
N GLU A 44 39.60 23.43 -1.80
CA GLU A 44 40.10 22.57 -0.74
C GLU A 44 39.84 23.21 0.63
N ARG A 45 39.21 22.44 1.58
CA ARG A 45 38.81 22.94 2.89
C ARG A 45 39.87 23.72 3.61
N ARG A 46 41.11 23.17 3.67
CA ARG A 46 42.25 23.83 4.34
C ARG A 46 42.62 25.14 3.67
N ALA A 47 42.62 25.17 2.36
CA ALA A 47 43.03 26.34 1.60
C ALA A 47 42.05 27.51 1.73
N ILE A 48 40.75 27.23 1.71
CA ILE A 48 39.71 28.26 1.89
C ILE A 48 39.61 28.70 3.36
N GLN A 49 39.85 27.81 4.32
CA GLN A 49 39.90 28.16 5.73
C GLN A 49 41.06 29.14 5.99
N GLU A 50 42.26 28.85 5.50
CA GLU A 50 43.42 29.76 5.59
C GLU A 50 43.20 31.12 4.90
N TRP A 51 42.43 31.11 3.78
CA TRP A 51 42.04 32.35 3.11
C TRP A 51 41.15 33.22 4.00
N LEU A 52 40.18 32.63 4.66
CA LEU A 52 39.26 33.30 5.59
C LEU A 52 39.97 33.72 6.88
N ASP A 53 40.85 32.86 7.41
CA ASP A 53 41.63 33.16 8.65
C ASP A 53 42.58 34.35 8.48
N ARG A 54 43.00 34.63 7.23
CA ARG A 54 43.80 35.84 6.87
C ARG A 54 42.96 37.12 6.83
N GLY A 55 41.66 37.06 7.19
CA GLY A 55 40.77 38.21 7.22
C GLY A 55 40.08 38.52 5.89
N ASN A 56 40.14 37.64 4.90
CA ASN A 56 39.47 37.83 3.62
C ASN A 56 38.04 37.38 3.73
N ALA A 57 37.09 38.28 3.61
CA ALA A 57 35.64 37.98 3.65
C ALA A 57 35.03 37.83 2.24
N THR A 58 35.83 37.51 1.22
CA THR A 58 35.34 37.40 -0.16
C THR A 58 35.82 36.12 -0.83
N CYS A 59 35.01 35.58 -1.76
CA CYS A 59 35.37 34.43 -2.56
C CYS A 59 36.59 34.72 -3.45
N PRO A 60 37.65 33.88 -3.47
CA PRO A 60 38.88 34.11 -4.23
C PRO A 60 38.67 34.34 -5.74
N ILE A 61 37.69 33.64 -6.36
CA ILE A 61 37.39 33.74 -7.78
C ILE A 61 36.34 34.77 -8.08
N THR A 62 35.15 34.68 -7.43
CA THR A 62 34.01 35.53 -7.79
C THR A 62 34.06 36.91 -7.13
N ARG A 63 34.89 37.09 -6.10
CA ARG A 63 35.04 38.30 -5.29
C ARG A 63 33.75 38.73 -4.55
N GLN A 64 32.73 37.88 -4.55
CA GLN A 64 31.52 38.11 -3.79
C GLN A 64 31.76 37.98 -2.29
N HIS A 65 31.10 38.81 -1.49
CA HIS A 65 31.17 38.74 -0.04
C HIS A 65 30.55 37.40 0.45
N LEU A 66 31.21 36.74 1.41
CA LEU A 66 30.81 35.50 2.00
C LEU A 66 30.19 35.76 3.38
N HIS A 67 29.02 35.18 3.64
CA HIS A 67 28.35 35.28 4.94
C HIS A 67 28.83 34.14 5.86
N VAL A 68 30.09 34.16 6.29
CA VAL A 68 30.72 32.98 6.88
C VAL A 68 30.51 32.92 8.38
N GLY A 69 29.60 32.12 8.86
CA GLY A 69 29.55 31.63 10.25
C GLY A 69 30.35 30.34 10.45
N SER A 70 30.35 29.43 9.46
CA SER A 70 31.14 28.20 9.43
C SER A 70 31.26 27.70 7.98
N LEU A 71 32.36 27.03 7.63
CA LEU A 71 32.50 26.43 6.31
C LEU A 71 31.46 25.32 6.07
N PRO A 72 30.91 25.22 4.86
CA PRO A 72 30.00 24.14 4.48
C PRO A 72 30.63 22.76 4.65
N LYS A 73 29.78 21.72 4.68
CA LYS A 73 30.20 20.31 4.73
C LYS A 73 30.99 19.96 3.46
N THR A 74 31.77 18.89 3.54
CA THR A 74 32.52 18.35 2.40
C THR A 74 31.60 18.04 1.23
N ASN A 75 31.99 18.40 0.02
CA ASN A 75 31.33 17.98 -1.19
C ASN A 75 31.67 16.50 -1.48
N TYR A 76 30.94 15.58 -0.89
CA TYR A 76 31.16 14.14 -1.02
C TYR A 76 30.96 13.62 -2.45
N VAL A 77 30.14 14.28 -3.25
CA VAL A 77 29.94 13.93 -4.66
C VAL A 77 31.22 14.12 -5.44
N LEU A 78 31.84 15.31 -5.33
CA LEU A 78 33.09 15.61 -5.99
C LEU A 78 34.22 14.72 -5.44
N LYS A 79 34.25 14.48 -4.14
CA LYS A 79 35.23 13.58 -3.49
C LYS A 79 35.14 12.16 -4.05
N ARG A 80 33.94 11.63 -4.24
CA ARG A 80 33.70 10.28 -4.79
C ARG A 80 34.11 10.21 -6.27
N LEU A 81 33.77 11.24 -7.06
CA LEU A 81 34.15 11.32 -8.46
C LEU A 81 35.68 11.33 -8.63
N ILE A 82 36.37 12.08 -7.76
CA ILE A 82 37.80 12.13 -7.74
C ILE A 82 38.41 10.78 -7.36
N ALA A 83 37.86 10.11 -6.33
CA ALA A 83 38.30 8.77 -5.92
C ALA A 83 38.12 7.75 -7.07
N GLY A 84 36.98 7.72 -7.72
CA GLY A 84 36.76 6.84 -8.89
C GLY A 84 37.63 7.16 -10.08
N TRP A 85 37.99 8.46 -10.30
CA TRP A 85 38.92 8.86 -11.32
C TRP A 85 40.37 8.44 -10.97
N LEU A 86 40.78 8.55 -9.71
CA LEU A 86 42.11 8.12 -9.21
C LEU A 86 42.30 6.61 -9.29
N GLU A 87 41.22 5.83 -9.04
CA GLU A 87 41.24 4.36 -9.22
C GLU A 87 41.47 3.97 -10.68
N GLN A 88 40.90 4.72 -11.63
CA GLN A 88 41.08 4.49 -13.06
C GLN A 88 42.40 5.05 -13.62
N ASN A 89 43.02 5.98 -12.90
CA ASN A 89 44.24 6.68 -13.30
C ASN A 89 45.26 6.74 -12.14
N PRO A 90 45.85 5.61 -11.71
CA PRO A 90 46.79 5.60 -10.59
C PRO A 90 48.04 6.41 -10.89
N PRO A 91 48.52 7.25 -9.95
CA PRO A 91 49.69 8.07 -10.12
C PRO A 91 50.97 7.21 -10.27
N THR A 92 51.71 7.41 -11.32
CA THR A 92 52.93 6.65 -11.71
C THR A 92 54.22 7.15 -11.04
N THR A 93 54.23 7.59 -9.82
CA THR A 93 55.45 8.00 -9.09
C THR A 93 55.52 7.34 -7.70
N PRO A 94 56.65 6.70 -7.36
CA PRO A 94 56.87 6.10 -6.05
C PRO A 94 57.12 7.17 -4.98
N ALA A 95 56.37 7.11 -3.89
CA ALA A 95 56.59 7.92 -2.70
C ALA A 95 57.76 7.38 -1.86
N PRO A 96 58.56 8.26 -1.20
CA PRO A 96 59.64 7.83 -0.31
C PRO A 96 59.07 7.22 1.01
N PRO A 97 59.81 6.33 1.67
CA PRO A 97 59.30 5.54 2.77
C PRO A 97 59.13 6.35 4.05
N ILE A 98 57.98 6.21 4.69
CA ILE A 98 57.70 6.76 6.02
C ILE A 98 57.98 5.68 7.06
N THR A 99 58.92 6.01 7.98
CA THR A 99 59.21 5.23 9.19
C THR A 99 58.07 5.28 10.21
N PRO A 100 57.79 4.21 10.94
CA PRO A 100 56.64 4.14 11.87
C PRO A 100 57.00 4.75 13.23
N ALA A 101 56.13 5.56 13.77
CA ALA A 101 56.12 5.98 15.16
C ALA A 101 54.98 5.35 15.91
N THR A 102 55.32 4.71 17.04
CA THR A 102 54.55 3.90 17.95
C THR A 102 53.49 4.66 18.76
N PRO A 103 52.51 3.98 19.34
CA PRO A 103 51.32 4.58 19.90
C PRO A 103 51.42 4.99 21.37
N ALA A 104 50.71 5.98 21.78
CA ALA A 104 50.47 6.28 23.18
C ALA A 104 48.98 6.23 23.55
N THR A 105 48.70 5.43 24.53
CA THR A 105 47.42 5.09 25.13
C THR A 105 46.94 6.16 26.14
N PRO A 106 45.76 6.01 26.77
CA PRO A 106 44.78 7.04 26.98
C PRO A 106 44.73 7.60 28.41
N ALA A 107 44.05 8.68 28.61
CA ALA A 107 43.67 9.12 29.94
C ALA A 107 42.22 9.63 29.95
N VAL A 108 41.40 9.05 30.77
CA VAL A 108 40.06 9.36 31.25
C VAL A 108 40.26 9.86 32.71
N PRO A 109 39.29 10.44 33.46
CA PRO A 109 38.23 11.43 33.24
C PRO A 109 38.23 12.55 34.34
N ALA A 110 37.37 13.55 34.21
CA ALA A 110 36.76 14.25 35.38
C ALA A 110 35.53 15.07 34.92
N VAL A 111 34.38 14.63 35.24
CA VAL A 111 33.40 14.91 36.27
C VAL A 111 32.99 16.36 36.45
N ALA A 112 31.74 16.61 36.13
CA ALA A 112 30.69 17.40 36.75
C ALA A 112 30.74 18.93 36.80
N ARG A 113 29.72 19.55 36.25
CA ARG A 113 28.63 20.23 37.00
C ARG A 113 27.74 21.05 36.07
N THR A 114 26.48 20.67 36.06
CA THR A 114 25.35 21.54 35.66
C THR A 114 25.25 22.76 36.62
N PRO A 115 24.68 23.91 36.18
CA PRO A 115 23.23 24.02 36.32
C PRO A 115 22.53 24.76 35.15
N SER A 116 21.31 24.33 34.96
CA SER A 116 20.11 24.99 34.49
C SER A 116 20.14 26.50 34.26
N ALA A 117 19.80 26.93 33.06
CA ALA A 117 18.87 28.05 32.85
C ALA A 117 18.14 27.81 31.52
N ARG A 118 16.86 27.50 31.65
CA ARG A 118 15.89 27.59 30.55
C ARG A 118 15.83 29.05 30.12
N THR A 119 16.19 29.34 28.91
CA THR A 119 15.72 30.52 28.21
C THR A 119 14.83 30.00 27.10
N MET A 120 13.55 30.21 27.26
CA MET A 120 12.56 29.99 26.18
C MET A 120 12.81 31.10 25.16
N GLU A 121 13.30 30.74 24.00
CA GLU A 121 13.25 31.58 22.80
C GLU A 121 11.80 31.64 22.35
N ALA A 122 11.26 32.86 22.35
CA ALA A 122 10.01 33.19 21.70
C ALA A 122 10.17 33.07 20.19
N PRO A 123 9.14 32.70 19.45
CA PRO A 123 9.20 32.63 17.99
C PRO A 123 9.45 34.02 17.40
N PRO A 124 10.20 34.14 16.30
CA PRO A 124 10.49 35.44 15.70
C PRO A 124 9.23 36.11 15.18
N LEU A 125 9.05 37.34 15.53
CA LEU A 125 8.00 38.21 15.02
C LEU A 125 8.18 38.43 13.51
N PRO A 126 7.13 38.37 12.73
CA PRO A 126 7.18 38.62 11.30
C PRO A 126 7.23 40.12 10.98
N PHE A 127 7.97 40.44 9.96
CA PHE A 127 7.97 41.68 9.18
C PHE A 127 8.77 42.88 9.67
N LYS A 128 9.97 43.02 9.11
CA LYS A 128 10.57 44.34 8.86
C LYS A 128 10.45 44.64 7.37
N ILE A 129 9.67 45.64 7.03
CA ILE A 129 9.71 46.28 5.73
C ILE A 129 11.02 47.05 5.64
N ASN A 130 11.92 46.64 4.74
CA ASN A 130 13.13 47.41 4.44
C ASN A 130 12.75 48.65 3.68
N SER A 131 12.79 49.79 4.36
CA SER A 131 12.84 51.09 3.67
C SER A 131 14.25 51.27 3.09
N PRO A 132 14.40 51.78 1.85
CA PRO A 132 15.73 52.08 1.32
C PRO A 132 16.31 53.29 2.04
N SER A 133 17.53 53.12 2.53
CA SER A 133 18.32 54.22 3.09
C SER A 133 18.64 55.27 2.03
N PRO A 134 18.45 56.55 2.31
CA PRO A 134 18.91 57.62 1.38
C PRO A 134 20.40 57.85 1.53
N ASP A 135 21.12 57.74 0.44
CA ASP A 135 22.52 58.20 0.32
C ASP A 135 22.63 59.69 0.64
N THR A 136 23.54 59.98 1.58
CA THR A 136 23.91 61.29 1.96
C THR A 136 24.95 61.86 0.96
N THR A 137 24.54 62.80 0.11
CA THR A 137 25.47 63.77 -0.44
C THR A 137 24.90 65.15 -0.34
N GLY A 138 25.70 66.08 0.20
CA GLY A 138 25.33 67.30 0.77
C GLY A 138 24.92 68.41 -0.19
N SER A 139 24.32 69.35 0.48
CA SER A 139 24.34 70.77 0.23
C SER A 139 23.93 71.36 -1.11
N GLN A 140 22.78 71.94 -1.13
CA GLN A 140 22.71 73.47 -1.28
C GLN A 140 21.24 73.85 -1.12
N ALA A 141 21.00 74.85 -0.23
CA ALA A 141 19.72 75.43 -0.05
C ALA A 141 19.27 76.17 -1.30
N SER A 142 18.25 75.67 -1.96
CA SER A 142 17.49 76.41 -2.98
C SER A 142 16.16 76.80 -2.39
N ALA A 143 15.78 78.05 -2.50
CA ALA A 143 14.51 78.56 -2.04
C ALA A 143 13.33 77.78 -2.61
N PRO A 144 12.27 77.50 -1.83
CA PRO A 144 11.12 76.75 -2.25
C PRO A 144 10.37 77.41 -3.42
N SER A 145 10.10 76.63 -4.44
CA SER A 145 9.23 77.08 -5.51
C SER A 145 7.79 77.32 -5.03
N PRO A 146 7.03 78.20 -5.65
CA PRO A 146 5.68 78.54 -5.13
C PRO A 146 4.70 77.36 -5.06
N THR A 147 4.93 76.31 -5.83
CA THR A 147 4.16 75.07 -5.77
C THR A 147 4.40 74.23 -4.49
N SER A 148 5.62 74.31 -3.92
CA SER A 148 5.94 73.61 -2.64
C SER A 148 5.34 74.30 -1.42
N VAL A 149 5.16 75.65 -1.48
CA VAL A 149 4.52 76.39 -0.41
C VAL A 149 3.02 76.17 -0.34
N ILE A 150 2.34 76.03 -1.50
CA ILE A 150 0.91 75.72 -1.57
C ILE A 150 0.66 74.26 -1.10
N VAL A 151 1.49 73.33 -1.47
CA VAL A 151 1.41 71.91 -0.97
C VAL A 151 1.64 71.87 0.55
N GLN A 152 2.60 72.61 1.08
CA GLN A 152 2.91 72.65 2.48
C GLN A 152 1.79 73.33 3.32
N ALA A 153 1.16 74.40 2.82
CA ALA A 153 0.01 75.05 3.47
C ALA A 153 -1.27 74.10 3.46
N THR A 154 -1.49 73.32 2.40
CA THR A 154 -2.59 72.34 2.35
C THR A 154 -2.33 71.15 3.29
N VAL A 155 -1.08 70.71 3.43
CA VAL A 155 -0.69 69.67 4.38
C VAL A 155 -0.86 70.15 5.82
N GLU A 156 -0.44 71.39 6.16
CA GLU A 156 -0.60 71.93 7.50
C GLU A 156 -2.08 72.08 7.86
N SER A 157 -2.93 72.52 6.93
CA SER A 157 -4.39 72.60 7.15
C SER A 157 -5.00 71.18 7.42
N ALA A 158 -4.66 70.17 6.66
CA ALA A 158 -5.13 68.81 6.84
C ALA A 158 -4.67 68.21 8.18
N VAL A 159 -3.42 68.50 8.57
CA VAL A 159 -2.89 68.06 9.89
C VAL A 159 -3.61 68.81 11.03
N GLY A 160 -4.00 70.06 10.80
CA GLY A 160 -4.81 70.83 11.77
C GLY A 160 -6.20 70.23 11.98
N GLU A 161 -6.84 69.84 10.88
CA GLU A 161 -8.15 69.15 10.95
C GLU A 161 -8.08 67.76 11.58
N LEU A 162 -7.01 67.03 11.34
CA LEU A 162 -6.76 65.74 11.97
C LEU A 162 -6.61 65.94 13.49
N ARG A 163 -5.78 66.89 13.93
CA ARG A 163 -5.61 67.19 15.35
C ARG A 163 -6.92 67.53 16.05
N ALA A 164 -7.79 68.28 15.42
CA ALA A 164 -9.12 68.63 15.96
C ALA A 164 -10.00 67.38 16.09
N ALA A 165 -10.01 66.48 15.09
CA ALA A 165 -10.75 65.24 15.14
C ALA A 165 -10.19 64.27 16.19
N VAL A 166 -8.86 64.17 16.33
CA VAL A 166 -8.20 63.38 17.33
C VAL A 166 -8.49 63.91 18.74
N SER A 167 -8.46 65.25 18.92
CA SER A 167 -8.83 65.88 20.22
C SER A 167 -10.27 65.52 20.59
N CYS A 168 -11.21 65.64 19.65
CA CYS A 168 -12.60 65.26 19.89
C CYS A 168 -12.76 63.78 20.26
N LEU A 169 -12.08 62.89 19.57
CA LEU A 169 -12.08 61.42 19.85
C LEU A 169 -11.60 61.12 21.28
N CYS A 170 -10.56 61.87 21.77
CA CYS A 170 -9.95 61.62 23.08
C CYS A 170 -10.63 62.37 24.26
N THR A 171 -11.46 63.37 24.02
CA THR A 171 -12.02 64.23 25.06
C THR A 171 -13.54 64.30 25.11
N SER A 172 -14.24 63.80 24.08
CA SER A 172 -15.70 63.87 24.01
C SER A 172 -16.33 62.84 24.94
N GLU A 173 -17.26 63.20 25.75
CA GLU A 173 -18.08 62.31 26.58
C GLU A 173 -19.30 61.75 25.81
N GLU A 174 -19.60 62.35 24.64
CA GLU A 174 -20.71 61.89 23.78
C GLU A 174 -20.23 60.89 22.70
N LEU A 175 -20.71 59.65 22.78
CA LEU A 175 -20.38 58.60 21.82
C LEU A 175 -20.61 59.03 20.37
N ALA A 176 -21.72 59.72 20.06
CA ALA A 176 -22.06 60.19 18.74
C ALA A 176 -21.05 61.19 18.11
N GLU A 177 -20.41 62.02 18.92
CA GLU A 177 -19.35 62.94 18.50
C GLU A 177 -18.03 62.18 18.26
N SER A 178 -17.71 61.24 19.10
CA SER A 178 -16.55 60.34 18.92
C SER A 178 -16.69 59.47 17.66
N GLU A 179 -17.87 58.92 17.36
CA GLU A 179 -18.17 58.19 16.14
C GLU A 179 -17.98 59.05 14.88
N LYS A 180 -18.49 60.31 14.88
CA LYS A 180 -18.28 61.27 13.79
C LYS A 180 -16.81 61.58 13.57
N SER A 181 -16.05 61.67 14.65
CA SER A 181 -14.60 61.91 14.61
C SER A 181 -13.84 60.76 13.99
N VAL A 182 -14.21 59.52 14.26
CA VAL A 182 -13.63 58.33 13.61
C VAL A 182 -13.84 58.35 12.10
N LEU A 183 -15.06 58.65 11.63
CA LEU A 183 -15.36 58.76 10.21
C LEU A 183 -14.63 59.92 9.52
N ARG A 184 -14.41 61.03 10.28
CA ARG A 184 -13.64 62.17 9.78
C ARG A 184 -12.15 61.82 9.67
N ILE A 185 -11.58 61.12 10.65
CA ILE A 185 -10.19 60.68 10.63
C ILE A 185 -9.95 59.76 9.44
N GLU A 186 -10.85 58.79 9.14
CA GLU A 186 -10.75 57.89 8.00
C GLU A 186 -10.73 58.64 6.69
N ARG A 187 -11.62 59.64 6.48
CA ARG A 187 -11.63 60.45 5.27
C ARG A 187 -10.29 61.18 5.08
N LEU A 188 -9.79 61.82 6.17
CA LEU A 188 -8.51 62.51 6.15
C LEU A 188 -7.34 61.55 5.90
N TRP A 189 -7.39 60.32 6.44
CA TRP A 189 -6.40 59.30 6.20
C TRP A 189 -6.32 58.91 4.74
N ARG A 190 -7.45 58.73 4.05
CA ARG A 190 -7.50 58.44 2.63
C ARG A 190 -7.00 59.59 1.74
N GLU A 191 -7.18 60.82 2.19
CA GLU A 191 -6.76 62.01 1.48
C GLU A 191 -5.31 62.44 1.80
N ALA A 192 -4.65 61.74 2.79
CA ALA A 192 -3.40 62.18 3.37
C ALA A 192 -2.22 62.31 2.40
N GLY A 193 -2.13 61.50 1.36
CA GLY A 193 -1.08 61.59 0.33
C GLY A 193 0.33 61.90 0.87
N ALA A 194 0.85 63.10 0.56
CA ALA A 194 2.17 63.53 1.02
C ALA A 194 2.29 63.80 2.57
N ALA A 195 1.16 63.86 3.26
CA ALA A 195 1.11 64.06 4.72
C ALA A 195 1.04 62.75 5.53
N GLU A 196 1.09 61.59 4.88
CA GLU A 196 0.88 60.27 5.50
C GLU A 196 1.71 60.03 6.74
N HIS A 197 3.00 60.39 6.73
CA HIS A 197 3.89 60.23 7.90
C HIS A 197 3.49 61.13 9.09
N ALA A 198 3.03 62.34 8.84
CA ALA A 198 2.58 63.23 9.87
C ALA A 198 1.25 62.73 10.51
N PHE A 199 0.37 62.21 9.68
CA PHE A 199 -0.89 61.58 10.11
C PHE A 199 -0.64 60.34 10.96
N PHE A 200 0.25 59.47 10.52
CA PHE A 200 0.63 58.29 11.25
C PHE A 200 1.18 58.66 12.63
N SER A 201 2.15 59.56 12.72
CA SER A 201 2.73 60.04 13.97
C SER A 201 1.72 60.68 14.93
N ALA A 202 0.65 61.30 14.39
CA ALA A 202 -0.44 61.87 15.22
C ALA A 202 -1.37 60.77 15.75
N LEU A 203 -1.68 59.76 14.97
CA LEU A 203 -2.62 58.68 15.28
C LEU A 203 -2.02 57.56 16.10
N ALA A 204 -0.73 57.26 15.99
CA ALA A 204 -0.02 56.19 16.71
C ALA A 204 0.18 56.51 18.21
N LYS A 205 -0.36 57.59 18.71
CA LYS A 205 -0.23 57.95 20.13
C LYS A 205 -1.14 57.10 21.02
N PRO A 206 -0.67 56.64 22.19
CA PRO A 206 -1.45 55.76 23.08
C PRO A 206 -2.86 56.28 23.42
N ALA A 207 -3.02 57.57 23.65
CA ALA A 207 -4.33 58.18 23.95
C ALA A 207 -5.33 58.03 22.79
N VAL A 208 -4.85 58.16 21.55
CA VAL A 208 -5.69 57.98 20.35
C VAL A 208 -6.07 56.52 20.13
N ILE A 209 -5.12 55.60 20.37
CA ILE A 209 -5.37 54.16 20.29
C ILE A 209 -6.44 53.79 21.30
N ASN A 210 -6.34 54.26 22.56
CA ASN A 210 -7.36 54.07 23.58
C ASN A 210 -8.73 54.59 23.14
N GLY A 211 -8.81 55.79 22.49
CA GLY A 211 -10.05 56.32 21.98
C GLY A 211 -10.68 55.43 20.88
N PHE A 212 -9.88 54.83 20.03
CA PHE A 212 -10.40 53.83 19.04
C PHE A 212 -10.86 52.55 19.75
N VAL A 213 -10.15 52.09 20.78
CA VAL A 213 -10.56 50.91 21.55
C VAL A 213 -11.88 51.14 22.28
N GLU A 214 -12.08 52.33 22.85
CA GLU A 214 -13.37 52.74 23.48
C GLU A 214 -14.52 52.70 22.47
N ILE A 215 -14.28 53.09 21.22
CA ILE A 215 -15.27 52.99 20.12
C ILE A 215 -15.60 51.54 19.83
N LEU A 216 -14.61 50.61 19.82
CA LEU A 216 -14.86 49.20 19.59
C LEU A 216 -15.77 48.57 20.65
N PHE A 217 -15.70 49.03 21.90
CA PHE A 217 -16.52 48.49 23.00
C PHE A 217 -17.93 49.16 23.08
N ASN A 218 -18.06 50.38 22.70
CA ASN A 218 -19.26 51.14 22.96
C ASN A 218 -20.14 51.42 21.72
N SER A 219 -19.58 51.41 20.52
CA SER A 219 -20.33 51.66 19.30
C SER A 219 -21.11 50.43 18.82
N VAL A 220 -22.35 50.72 18.33
CA VAL A 220 -23.20 49.72 17.64
C VAL A 220 -23.26 49.90 16.13
N SER A 221 -22.65 50.99 15.64
CA SER A 221 -22.63 51.29 14.19
C SER A 221 -21.60 50.43 13.46
N ALA A 222 -22.07 49.57 12.61
CA ALA A 222 -21.20 48.66 11.83
C ALA A 222 -20.16 49.41 11.00
N GLN A 223 -20.52 50.57 10.43
CA GLN A 223 -19.61 51.40 9.64
C GLN A 223 -18.50 52.01 10.48
N VAL A 224 -18.84 52.53 11.70
CA VAL A 224 -17.86 53.10 12.61
C VAL A 224 -16.91 52.05 13.15
N LEU A 225 -17.44 50.89 13.50
CA LEU A 225 -16.64 49.74 13.96
C LEU A 225 -15.67 49.29 12.86
N GLN A 226 -16.13 49.17 11.59
CA GLN A 226 -15.29 48.82 10.46
C GLN A 226 -14.14 49.79 10.27
N VAL A 227 -14.43 51.08 10.31
CA VAL A 227 -13.43 52.11 10.14
C VAL A 227 -12.45 52.15 11.32
N ALA A 228 -12.90 52.00 12.59
CA ALA A 228 -12.05 51.94 13.73
C ALA A 228 -11.09 50.73 13.67
N VAL A 229 -11.60 49.53 13.33
CA VAL A 229 -10.79 48.35 13.13
C VAL A 229 -9.78 48.52 12.01
N PHE A 230 -10.21 49.13 10.87
CA PHE A 230 -9.32 49.43 9.78
C PHE A 230 -8.17 50.34 10.19
N LEU A 231 -8.45 51.49 10.82
CA LEU A 231 -7.40 52.40 11.26
C LEU A 231 -6.45 51.79 12.26
N LEU A 232 -6.96 51.04 13.24
CA LEU A 232 -6.13 50.31 14.20
C LEU A 232 -5.24 49.26 13.53
N ALA A 233 -5.78 48.49 12.58
CA ALA A 233 -5.02 47.50 11.84
C ALA A 233 -3.93 48.13 10.98
N GLU A 234 -4.21 49.22 10.31
CA GLU A 234 -3.21 50.00 9.56
C GLU A 234 -2.11 50.55 10.42
N LEU A 235 -2.45 51.11 11.59
CA LEU A 235 -1.47 51.61 12.54
C LEU A 235 -0.63 50.50 13.16
N ALA A 236 -1.25 49.41 13.57
CA ALA A 236 -0.60 48.25 14.17
C ALA A 236 0.30 47.50 13.17
N SER A 237 -0.05 47.44 11.87
CA SER A 237 0.77 46.81 10.86
C SER A 237 2.07 47.55 10.53
N ARG A 238 2.15 48.85 10.92
CA ARG A 238 3.28 49.75 10.62
C ARG A 238 4.19 50.02 11.81
N ASP A 239 3.70 49.81 13.04
CA ASP A 239 4.43 50.09 14.30
C ASP A 239 4.09 49.10 15.39
N ASP A 240 5.10 48.34 15.80
CA ASP A 240 5.01 47.39 16.94
C ASP A 240 4.66 48.09 18.24
N GLY A 241 4.93 49.40 18.39
CA GLY A 241 4.53 50.20 19.57
C GLY A 241 3.03 50.35 19.70
N VAL A 242 2.29 50.36 18.60
CA VAL A 242 0.82 50.35 18.58
C VAL A 242 0.32 49.00 19.08
N VAL A 243 0.90 47.86 18.58
CA VAL A 243 0.56 46.52 19.05
C VAL A 243 0.80 46.39 20.55
N GLN A 244 1.96 46.88 21.05
CA GLN A 244 2.26 46.86 22.49
C GLN A 244 1.27 47.71 23.29
N THR A 245 0.79 48.82 22.73
CA THR A 245 -0.22 49.68 23.39
C THR A 245 -1.56 48.95 23.44
N LEU A 246 -2.00 48.30 22.36
CA LEU A 246 -3.22 47.49 22.31
C LEU A 246 -3.16 46.34 23.32
N THR A 247 -2.04 45.65 23.45
CA THR A 247 -1.85 44.55 24.40
C THR A 247 -1.89 45.06 25.87
N ARG A 248 -1.38 46.26 26.14
CA ARG A 248 -1.38 46.86 27.49
C ARG A 248 -2.74 47.37 27.95
N VAL A 249 -3.62 47.72 27.03
CA VAL A 249 -4.96 48.27 27.29
C VAL A 249 -5.97 47.15 27.57
N ASP A 250 -5.54 45.90 27.70
CA ASP A 250 -6.43 44.75 27.83
C ASP A 250 -7.50 44.75 26.74
N THR A 251 -7.04 44.94 25.49
CA THR A 251 -7.95 44.84 24.35
C THR A 251 -8.49 43.43 24.37
N ASP A 252 -9.77 43.31 24.69
CA ASP A 252 -10.47 42.06 24.82
C ASP A 252 -10.49 41.36 23.45
N VAL A 253 -9.61 40.38 23.25
CA VAL A 253 -9.56 39.59 22.01
C VAL A 253 -10.91 38.92 21.73
N ASP A 254 -11.65 38.60 22.82
CA ASP A 254 -13.00 38.02 22.70
C ASP A 254 -13.98 38.99 22.03
N CYS A 255 -13.85 40.29 22.29
CA CYS A 255 -14.65 41.31 21.61
C CYS A 255 -14.34 41.34 20.11
N LEU A 256 -13.06 41.34 19.73
CA LEU A 256 -12.65 41.29 18.31
C LEU A 256 -13.13 40.02 17.62
N VAL A 257 -13.05 38.87 18.31
CA VAL A 257 -13.58 37.60 17.82
C VAL A 257 -15.10 37.65 17.66
N ALA A 258 -15.82 38.26 18.58
CA ALA A 258 -17.25 38.40 18.45
C ALA A 258 -17.64 39.33 17.29
N LEU A 259 -16.89 40.41 17.04
CA LEU A 259 -17.07 41.28 15.88
C LEU A 259 -16.77 40.52 14.57
N PHE A 260 -15.68 39.76 14.52
CA PHE A 260 -15.33 38.91 13.38
C PHE A 260 -16.41 37.87 13.09
N LYS A 261 -16.92 37.17 14.09
CA LYS A 261 -18.02 36.19 13.95
C LYS A 261 -19.32 36.85 13.49
N LYS A 262 -19.58 38.08 13.83
CA LYS A 262 -20.72 38.88 13.32
C LYS A 262 -20.55 39.37 11.89
N GLY A 263 -19.37 39.15 11.29
CA GLY A 263 -19.13 39.44 9.88
C GLY A 263 -18.22 40.63 9.59
N LEU A 264 -17.63 41.27 10.60
CA LEU A 264 -16.61 42.32 10.45
C LEU A 264 -15.27 41.65 10.14
N VAL A 265 -14.99 41.49 8.84
CA VAL A 265 -13.84 40.66 8.39
C VAL A 265 -12.50 41.29 8.74
N GLU A 266 -12.44 42.65 8.74
CA GLU A 266 -11.24 43.40 9.06
C GLU A 266 -10.71 43.11 10.48
N ALA A 267 -11.57 42.74 11.42
CA ALA A 267 -11.20 42.40 12.79
C ALA A 267 -10.17 41.24 12.85
N VAL A 268 -10.17 40.33 11.89
CA VAL A 268 -9.18 39.23 11.83
C VAL A 268 -7.74 39.75 11.72
N VAL A 269 -7.52 40.92 11.10
CA VAL A 269 -6.18 41.49 10.97
C VAL A 269 -5.65 41.92 12.33
N LEU A 270 -6.49 42.55 13.19
CA LEU A 270 -6.10 42.89 14.54
C LEU A 270 -5.84 41.63 15.37
N ILE A 271 -6.70 40.63 15.29
CA ILE A 271 -6.49 39.33 15.96
C ILE A 271 -5.15 38.72 15.56
N TYR A 272 -4.81 38.76 14.26
CA TYR A 272 -3.54 38.27 13.74
C TYR A 272 -2.35 39.05 14.31
N LEU A 273 -2.41 40.39 14.32
CA LEU A 273 -1.35 41.26 14.83
C LEU A 273 -1.14 41.13 16.35
N LEU A 274 -2.22 40.87 17.12
CA LEU A 274 -2.16 40.63 18.56
C LEU A 274 -1.57 39.24 18.88
N SER A 275 -1.43 38.34 17.89
CA SER A 275 -0.79 37.04 17.99
C SER A 275 -1.24 36.20 19.21
N PRO A 276 -2.53 35.91 19.37
CA PRO A 276 -3.01 35.06 20.45
C PRO A 276 -2.43 33.64 20.33
N SER A 277 -2.33 32.91 21.46
CA SER A 277 -1.87 31.52 21.41
C SER A 277 -2.85 30.62 20.65
N VAL A 278 -2.36 29.51 20.13
CA VAL A 278 -3.22 28.60 19.32
C VAL A 278 -4.30 27.98 20.21
N GLU A 279 -3.99 27.70 21.46
CA GLU A 279 -4.98 27.22 22.44
C GLU A 279 -6.13 28.25 22.62
N GLN A 280 -5.81 29.52 22.73
CA GLN A 280 -6.82 30.59 22.80
C GLN A 280 -7.67 30.66 21.54
N LEU A 281 -7.05 30.51 20.34
CA LEU A 281 -7.78 30.50 19.07
C LEU A 281 -8.75 29.30 18.96
N VAL A 282 -8.39 28.15 19.51
CA VAL A 282 -9.24 26.96 19.57
C VAL A 282 -10.37 27.15 20.60
N GLU A 283 -10.05 27.63 21.80
CA GLU A 283 -11.05 27.93 22.84
C GLU A 283 -12.10 28.94 22.39
N MET A 284 -11.71 29.95 21.66
CA MET A 284 -12.59 30.95 21.05
C MET A 284 -13.38 30.43 19.84
N ASP A 285 -13.23 29.17 19.44
CA ASP A 285 -13.95 28.52 18.30
C ASP A 285 -13.95 29.39 17.02
N MET A 286 -12.77 29.82 16.59
CA MET A 286 -12.59 30.69 15.43
C MET A 286 -12.59 29.97 14.09
N ALA A 287 -12.38 28.68 14.08
CA ALA A 287 -12.05 27.91 12.91
C ALA A 287 -13.11 28.02 11.79
N GLU A 288 -14.40 27.95 12.13
CA GLU A 288 -15.48 28.06 11.14
C GLU A 288 -15.60 29.48 10.55
N ALA A 289 -15.41 30.50 11.38
CA ALA A 289 -15.43 31.89 10.94
C ALA A 289 -14.26 32.21 9.99
N LEU A 290 -13.06 31.65 10.25
CA LEU A 290 -11.89 31.77 9.38
C LEU A 290 -12.13 31.10 8.02
N VAL A 291 -12.71 29.88 8.01
CA VAL A 291 -13.12 29.22 6.76
C VAL A 291 -14.14 30.06 6.00
N GLY A 292 -15.09 30.69 6.70
CA GLY A 292 -16.05 31.64 6.13
C GLY A 292 -15.40 32.85 5.47
N ALA A 293 -14.40 33.43 6.13
CA ALA A 293 -13.64 34.59 5.62
C ALA A 293 -12.84 34.21 4.36
N ILE A 294 -12.17 33.06 4.34
CA ILE A 294 -11.40 32.57 3.18
C ILE A 294 -12.31 32.31 1.96
N ARG A 295 -13.55 31.84 2.19
CA ARG A 295 -14.53 31.59 1.12
C ARG A 295 -15.07 32.82 0.43
N ARG A 296 -14.96 34.00 1.04
CA ARG A 296 -15.46 35.25 0.43
C ARG A 296 -14.61 35.63 -0.77
N VAL A 297 -15.24 35.81 -1.92
CA VAL A 297 -14.54 36.05 -3.21
C VAL A 297 -14.28 37.53 -3.45
N ASP A 298 -15.12 38.39 -2.89
CA ASP A 298 -15.14 39.80 -3.25
C ASP A 298 -14.39 40.66 -2.21
N GLU A 299 -13.13 40.96 -2.50
CA GLU A 299 -12.35 42.02 -1.84
C GLU A 299 -12.43 43.35 -2.64
N ALA A 300 -13.31 43.47 -3.61
CA ALA A 300 -13.37 44.61 -4.51
C ALA A 300 -13.76 45.94 -3.81
N ASP A 301 -14.41 45.85 -2.66
CA ASP A 301 -14.79 47.03 -1.83
C ASP A 301 -14.07 47.10 -0.50
N ALA A 302 -13.12 46.21 -0.23
CA ALA A 302 -12.36 46.24 1.03
C ALA A 302 -11.45 47.50 1.03
N LEU A 303 -11.43 48.17 2.14
CA LEU A 303 -10.44 49.17 2.49
C LEU A 303 -9.04 48.64 2.14
N ASN A 304 -8.26 49.41 1.40
CA ASN A 304 -6.95 48.98 0.92
C ASN A 304 -5.98 48.82 2.11
N MET A 305 -5.99 47.66 2.80
CA MET A 305 -5.22 47.36 4.00
C MET A 305 -3.84 46.83 3.64
N CYS A 306 -2.82 47.17 4.47
CA CYS A 306 -1.45 46.65 4.39
C CYS A 306 -1.45 45.12 4.52
N VAL A 307 -2.23 44.58 5.46
CA VAL A 307 -2.46 43.14 5.63
C VAL A 307 -3.86 42.81 5.19
N LYS A 308 -3.98 41.93 4.22
CA LYS A 308 -5.31 41.51 3.71
C LYS A 308 -5.99 40.59 4.71
N PRO A 309 -7.30 40.80 5.01
CA PRO A 309 -8.03 39.95 5.95
C PRO A 309 -7.98 38.46 5.58
N LYS A 310 -7.99 38.16 4.29
CA LYS A 310 -7.89 36.79 3.77
C LYS A 310 -6.53 36.14 4.09
N ALA A 311 -5.45 36.92 3.97
CA ALA A 311 -4.10 36.46 4.31
C ALA A 311 -3.98 36.15 5.80
N ALA A 312 -4.45 37.06 6.67
CA ALA A 312 -4.50 36.85 8.11
C ALA A 312 -5.33 35.61 8.48
N SER A 313 -6.50 35.42 7.85
CA SER A 313 -7.35 34.24 8.07
C SER A 313 -6.66 32.93 7.67
N VAL A 314 -5.90 32.92 6.59
CA VAL A 314 -5.14 31.73 6.14
C VAL A 314 -4.04 31.38 7.13
N ILE A 315 -3.29 32.39 7.65
CA ILE A 315 -2.22 32.11 8.61
C ILE A 315 -2.80 31.55 9.92
N LEU A 316 -3.83 32.20 10.48
CA LEU A 316 -4.45 31.76 11.74
C LEU A 316 -5.08 30.36 11.60
N LEU A 317 -5.78 30.08 10.49
CA LEU A 317 -6.34 28.75 10.25
C LEU A 317 -5.27 27.70 10.10
N SER A 318 -4.16 28.02 9.42
CA SER A 318 -3.02 27.09 9.30
C SER A 318 -2.41 26.73 10.65
N GLN A 319 -2.31 27.68 11.58
CA GLN A 319 -1.82 27.46 12.96
C GLN A 319 -2.75 26.50 13.71
N ILE A 320 -4.07 26.75 13.71
CA ILE A 320 -5.07 25.89 14.35
C ILE A 320 -5.00 24.44 13.80
N LEU A 321 -4.87 24.28 12.49
CA LEU A 321 -4.83 22.96 11.85
C LEU A 321 -3.52 22.20 12.09
N SER A 322 -2.41 22.92 12.33
CA SER A 322 -1.09 22.32 12.59
C SER A 322 -1.01 21.69 13.97
N GLU A 323 -1.57 22.33 14.99
CA GLU A 323 -1.56 21.82 16.37
C GLU A 323 -2.52 20.65 16.56
N ALA A 324 -3.68 20.68 15.92
CA ALA A 324 -4.63 19.55 15.93
C ALA A 324 -4.06 18.24 15.35
N ALA A 325 -2.94 18.30 14.62
CA ALA A 325 -2.25 17.13 14.08
C ALA A 325 -1.23 16.51 15.08
N GLY A 326 -0.80 17.26 16.09
CA GLY A 326 0.22 16.85 17.07
C GLY A 326 -0.32 16.13 18.31
N ASP A 327 -1.55 16.38 18.68
CA ASP A 327 -2.15 15.79 19.88
C ASP A 327 -2.94 14.52 19.52
N GLY A 328 -2.36 13.37 19.81
CA GLY A 328 -2.95 12.03 19.55
C GLY A 328 -4.16 11.71 20.45
N ARG A 329 -4.90 12.69 20.93
CA ARG A 329 -6.13 12.53 21.71
C ARG A 329 -7.33 12.56 20.78
N ASP A 330 -8.34 11.75 21.12
CA ASP A 330 -9.69 11.67 20.51
C ASP A 330 -10.48 13.00 20.65
N SER A 331 -9.88 14.13 20.27
CA SER A 331 -10.53 15.44 20.25
C SER A 331 -11.25 15.63 18.93
N THR A 332 -12.50 16.08 19.00
CA THR A 332 -13.28 16.48 17.82
C THR A 332 -12.48 17.46 16.97
N PRO A 333 -12.39 17.26 15.64
CA PRO A 333 -11.60 18.16 14.79
C PRO A 333 -12.15 19.59 14.88
N PRO A 334 -11.29 20.61 15.01
CA PRO A 334 -11.68 22.01 15.19
C PRO A 334 -12.48 22.59 14.02
N VAL A 335 -12.43 21.92 12.85
CA VAL A 335 -13.18 22.30 11.65
C VAL A 335 -13.94 21.08 11.11
N PRO A 336 -15.25 21.22 10.81
CA PRO A 336 -16.00 20.14 10.17
C PRO A 336 -15.38 19.75 8.83
N ARG A 337 -15.22 18.44 8.58
CA ARG A 337 -14.66 17.90 7.34
C ARG A 337 -15.34 18.49 6.09
N SER A 338 -16.69 18.60 6.11
CA SER A 338 -17.47 19.17 4.99
C SER A 338 -17.12 20.61 4.66
N ALA A 339 -16.63 21.37 5.63
CA ALA A 339 -16.22 22.76 5.44
C ALA A 339 -14.88 22.86 4.71
N LEU A 340 -13.89 22.04 5.09
CA LEU A 340 -12.54 22.00 4.49
C LEU A 340 -12.56 21.44 3.06
N VAL A 341 -13.41 20.47 2.77
CA VAL A 341 -13.46 19.76 1.48
C VAL A 341 -14.34 20.49 0.46
N SER A 342 -15.04 21.58 0.86
CA SER A 342 -15.91 22.28 -0.08
C SER A 342 -15.11 22.89 -1.25
N GLU A 343 -15.59 22.68 -2.48
CA GLU A 343 -14.91 23.15 -3.70
C GLU A 343 -14.63 24.67 -3.67
N ARG A 344 -15.57 25.46 -3.13
CA ARG A 344 -15.38 26.92 -2.99
C ARG A 344 -14.22 27.27 -2.07
N PHE A 345 -14.08 26.56 -0.95
CA PHE A 345 -12.99 26.79 -0.01
C PHE A 345 -11.63 26.40 -0.61
N VAL A 346 -11.54 25.21 -1.20
CA VAL A 346 -10.33 24.73 -1.87
C VAL A 346 -9.91 25.70 -2.98
N ARG A 347 -10.85 26.12 -3.83
CA ARG A 347 -10.59 27.09 -4.91
C ARG A 347 -10.09 28.45 -4.36
N SER A 348 -10.74 28.99 -3.33
CA SER A 348 -10.32 30.24 -2.70
C SER A 348 -8.93 30.14 -2.07
N THR A 349 -8.59 29.00 -1.47
CA THR A 349 -7.27 28.76 -0.88
C THR A 349 -6.19 28.60 -1.94
N VAL A 350 -6.50 27.95 -3.08
CA VAL A 350 -5.55 27.85 -4.20
C VAL A 350 -5.17 29.23 -4.76
N LEU A 351 -6.15 30.16 -4.86
CA LEU A 351 -5.87 31.54 -5.32
C LEU A 351 -4.93 32.30 -4.36
N VAL A 352 -4.88 31.95 -3.09
CA VAL A 352 -3.96 32.55 -2.12
C VAL A 352 -2.51 32.13 -2.36
N LEU A 353 -2.25 31.06 -3.09
CA LEU A 353 -0.88 30.65 -3.45
C LEU A 353 -0.16 31.67 -4.33
N ASP A 354 -0.89 32.60 -4.95
CA ASP A 354 -0.34 33.71 -5.73
C ASP A 354 -0.11 34.98 -4.88
N ALA A 355 -0.25 34.91 -3.55
CA ALA A 355 -0.01 36.04 -2.65
C ALA A 355 1.47 36.48 -2.69
N GLU A 356 1.73 37.78 -2.52
CA GLU A 356 3.10 38.34 -2.49
C GLU A 356 3.92 37.80 -1.31
N GLN A 357 3.27 37.58 -0.17
CA GLN A 357 3.89 37.14 1.08
C GLN A 357 4.12 35.65 1.08
N VAL A 358 5.36 35.22 1.32
CA VAL A 358 5.77 33.81 1.27
C VAL A 358 5.11 33.00 2.38
N GLU A 359 4.98 33.55 3.57
CA GLU A 359 4.37 32.90 4.74
C GLU A 359 2.90 32.57 4.48
N VAL A 360 2.20 33.46 3.80
CA VAL A 360 0.79 33.24 3.41
C VAL A 360 0.68 32.08 2.42
N ARG A 361 1.62 31.98 1.45
CA ARG A 361 1.69 30.87 0.51
C ARG A 361 1.94 29.54 1.20
N VAL A 362 2.89 29.49 2.16
CA VAL A 362 3.18 28.26 2.93
C VAL A 362 1.99 27.87 3.79
N ALA A 363 1.35 28.82 4.46
CA ALA A 363 0.14 28.56 5.25
C ALA A 363 -1.01 28.01 4.39
N ALA A 364 -1.20 28.56 3.18
CA ALA A 364 -2.19 28.04 2.23
C ALA A 364 -1.86 26.62 1.77
N MET A 365 -0.58 26.29 1.53
CA MET A 365 -0.15 24.91 1.19
C MET A 365 -0.42 23.92 2.34
N ARG A 366 -0.18 24.30 3.59
CA ARG A 366 -0.51 23.47 4.75
C ARG A 366 -2.00 23.19 4.86
N ILE A 367 -2.84 24.20 4.64
CA ILE A 367 -4.30 24.03 4.60
C ILE A 367 -4.71 23.07 3.46
N LEU A 368 -4.15 23.25 2.26
CA LEU A 368 -4.45 22.39 1.12
C LEU A 368 -3.98 20.95 1.35
N LEU A 369 -2.84 20.74 2.00
CA LEU A 369 -2.38 19.41 2.44
C LEU A 369 -3.41 18.77 3.39
N ARG A 370 -3.96 19.55 4.32
CA ARG A 370 -5.02 19.05 5.20
C ARG A 370 -6.30 18.72 4.44
N CYS A 371 -6.73 19.55 3.50
CA CYS A 371 -7.87 19.25 2.62
C CYS A 371 -7.66 17.94 1.85
N ILE A 372 -6.47 17.73 1.29
CA ILE A 372 -6.10 16.51 0.57
C ILE A 372 -6.12 15.28 1.49
N ALA A 373 -5.68 15.42 2.74
CA ALA A 373 -5.71 14.34 3.72
C ALA A 373 -7.14 13.95 4.12
N GLU A 374 -8.05 14.92 4.20
CA GLU A 374 -9.48 14.68 4.50
C GLU A 374 -10.22 14.08 3.29
N ASP A 375 -9.98 14.60 2.10
CA ASP A 375 -10.53 14.08 0.85
C ASP A 375 -9.55 14.20 -0.32
N GLY A 376 -8.98 13.09 -0.72
CA GLY A 376 -8.03 13.02 -1.82
C GLY A 376 -8.59 13.47 -3.19
N HIS A 377 -9.90 13.57 -3.37
CA HIS A 377 -10.52 14.05 -4.62
C HIS A 377 -10.20 15.53 -4.88
N CYS A 378 -9.89 16.32 -3.85
CA CYS A 378 -9.51 17.73 -3.98
C CYS A 378 -8.26 17.93 -4.86
N ARG A 379 -7.37 16.94 -5.02
CA ARG A 379 -6.15 17.06 -5.84
C ARG A 379 -6.41 17.54 -7.25
N SER A 380 -7.42 17.01 -7.91
CA SER A 380 -7.76 17.38 -9.28
C SER A 380 -8.17 18.86 -9.40
N SER A 381 -9.01 19.31 -8.47
CA SER A 381 -9.46 20.72 -8.43
C SER A 381 -8.32 21.68 -8.07
N ILE A 382 -7.38 21.26 -7.23
CA ILE A 382 -6.19 22.04 -6.89
C ILE A 382 -5.30 22.19 -8.13
N VAL A 383 -4.94 21.09 -8.78
CA VAL A 383 -4.03 21.08 -9.94
C VAL A 383 -4.61 21.86 -11.12
N GLU A 384 -5.92 21.85 -11.30
CA GLU A 384 -6.58 22.58 -12.39
C GLU A 384 -6.40 24.11 -12.31
N LYS A 385 -6.31 24.66 -11.09
CA LYS A 385 -6.24 26.11 -10.82
C LYS A 385 -4.87 26.57 -10.32
N LEU A 386 -3.96 25.64 -10.04
CA LEU A 386 -2.67 25.92 -9.45
C LEU A 386 -1.72 26.63 -10.41
N VAL A 387 -1.20 27.77 -10.02
CA VAL A 387 -0.04 28.42 -10.64
C VAL A 387 1.21 28.00 -9.86
N LEU A 388 2.12 27.26 -10.52
CA LEU A 388 3.28 26.68 -9.83
C LEU A 388 4.41 27.68 -9.55
N GLY A 389 4.59 28.71 -10.38
CA GLY A 389 5.69 29.68 -10.25
C GLY A 389 5.88 30.21 -8.83
N PRO A 390 4.88 30.85 -8.20
CA PRO A 390 4.99 31.39 -6.84
C PRO A 390 5.29 30.32 -5.76
N VAL A 391 4.85 29.08 -5.97
CA VAL A 391 5.14 27.95 -5.06
C VAL A 391 6.61 27.54 -5.16
N LEU A 392 7.15 27.47 -6.37
CA LEU A 392 8.55 27.12 -6.62
C LEU A 392 9.51 28.24 -6.15
N ASP A 393 9.13 29.49 -6.37
CA ASP A 393 9.92 30.64 -5.90
C ASP A 393 9.97 30.70 -4.37
N ALA A 394 8.88 30.32 -3.68
CA ALA A 394 8.86 30.22 -2.23
C ALA A 394 9.91 29.25 -1.67
N PHE A 395 10.19 28.14 -2.36
CA PHE A 395 11.15 27.11 -1.93
C PHE A 395 12.55 27.67 -1.71
N HIS A 396 12.96 28.71 -2.41
CA HIS A 396 14.28 29.31 -2.28
C HIS A 396 14.42 30.28 -1.11
N VAL A 397 13.31 30.81 -0.61
CA VAL A 397 13.29 31.88 0.39
C VAL A 397 13.03 31.35 1.80
N VAL A 398 12.28 30.26 1.92
CA VAL A 398 11.82 29.73 3.21
C VAL A 398 12.88 28.90 3.95
N GLY A 399 12.69 28.73 5.26
CA GLY A 399 13.48 27.83 6.11
C GLY A 399 13.25 26.33 5.81
N ASP A 400 14.09 25.46 6.35
CA ASP A 400 14.09 24.03 6.00
C ASP A 400 12.81 23.30 6.38
N ALA A 401 12.15 23.67 7.47
CA ALA A 401 10.85 23.09 7.85
C ALA A 401 9.76 23.39 6.81
N ASP A 402 9.71 24.63 6.35
CA ASP A 402 8.74 25.08 5.35
C ASP A 402 9.06 24.51 3.96
N LYS A 403 10.36 24.30 3.63
CA LYS A 403 10.77 23.60 2.41
C LYS A 403 10.19 22.19 2.35
N PHE A 404 10.17 21.49 3.48
CA PHE A 404 9.59 20.15 3.51
C PHE A 404 8.08 20.16 3.25
N ASP A 405 7.35 21.15 3.79
CA ASP A 405 5.91 21.29 3.50
C ASP A 405 5.65 21.56 2.01
N ILE A 406 6.50 22.34 1.35
CA ILE A 406 6.43 22.57 -0.10
C ILE A 406 6.68 21.26 -0.86
N VAL A 407 7.74 20.51 -0.55
CA VAL A 407 8.04 19.22 -1.19
C VAL A 407 6.91 18.22 -0.98
N ARG A 408 6.36 18.17 0.24
CA ARG A 408 5.22 17.32 0.57
C ARG A 408 3.99 17.70 -0.25
N PHE A 409 3.71 19.00 -0.38
CA PHE A 409 2.61 19.49 -1.20
C PHE A 409 2.79 19.11 -2.66
N LEU A 410 3.98 19.34 -3.25
CA LEU A 410 4.29 18.96 -4.61
C LEU A 410 4.14 17.45 -4.83
N SER A 411 4.62 16.63 -3.88
CA SER A 411 4.49 15.16 -3.95
C SER A 411 3.04 14.70 -3.87
N GLU A 412 2.21 15.36 -3.05
CA GLU A 412 0.78 15.01 -2.91
C GLU A 412 -0.05 15.36 -4.15
N ILE A 413 0.20 16.50 -4.79
CA ILE A 413 -0.53 16.90 -6.00
C ILE A 413 -0.18 16.03 -7.22
N LEU A 414 0.95 15.30 -7.19
CA LEU A 414 1.34 14.35 -8.24
C LEU A 414 0.58 13.02 -8.20
N LYS A 415 -0.11 12.71 -7.09
CA LYS A 415 -0.89 11.48 -6.94
C LYS A 415 -2.24 11.56 -7.67
N LEU A 416 -2.21 11.83 -8.96
CA LEU A 416 -3.37 11.99 -9.84
C LEU A 416 -3.75 10.66 -10.49
N LYS A 417 -5.05 10.49 -10.76
CA LYS A 417 -5.58 9.32 -11.49
C LYS A 417 -5.03 9.24 -12.91
N LYS A 418 -4.94 10.38 -13.63
CA LYS A 418 -4.41 10.45 -15.00
C LYS A 418 -2.91 10.70 -14.96
N ARG A 419 -2.12 9.75 -15.49
CA ARG A 419 -0.66 9.86 -15.53
C ARG A 419 -0.19 11.02 -16.41
N SER A 420 -0.84 11.23 -17.54
CA SER A 420 -0.57 12.35 -18.46
C SER A 420 -0.70 13.73 -17.77
N ALA A 421 -1.65 13.87 -16.85
CA ALA A 421 -1.80 15.09 -16.05
C ALA A 421 -0.65 15.26 -15.05
N ALA A 422 -0.27 14.17 -14.35
CA ALA A 422 0.86 14.20 -13.42
C ALA A 422 2.19 14.53 -14.12
N GLU A 423 2.42 14.00 -15.32
CA GLU A 423 3.61 14.34 -16.11
C GLU A 423 3.65 15.81 -16.56
N ARG A 424 2.48 16.42 -16.89
CA ARG A 424 2.42 17.85 -17.16
C ARG A 424 2.83 18.68 -15.96
N VAL A 425 2.35 18.31 -14.76
CA VAL A 425 2.74 18.97 -13.51
C VAL A 425 4.24 18.80 -13.25
N LEU A 426 4.78 17.58 -13.43
CA LEU A 426 6.22 17.32 -13.28
C LEU A 426 7.07 18.18 -14.25
N ARG A 427 6.65 18.32 -15.52
CA ARG A 427 7.36 19.20 -16.46
C ARG A 427 7.28 20.64 -16.02
N ALA A 428 6.11 21.09 -15.57
CA ALA A 428 5.95 22.47 -15.06
C ALA A 428 6.80 22.71 -13.79
N ILE A 429 6.97 21.72 -12.91
CA ILE A 429 7.88 21.81 -11.75
C ILE A 429 9.34 21.85 -12.21
N LYS A 430 9.71 21.04 -13.21
CA LYS A 430 11.09 20.97 -13.72
C LYS A 430 11.53 22.22 -14.46
N GLU A 431 10.62 22.82 -15.23
CA GLU A 431 10.87 23.97 -16.12
C GLU A 431 10.49 25.32 -15.48
N GLY A 432 9.68 25.28 -14.41
CA GLY A 432 9.19 26.47 -13.71
C GLY A 432 10.18 26.98 -12.66
N GLY A 433 9.93 28.22 -12.23
CA GLY A 433 10.74 28.92 -11.22
C GLY A 433 11.98 29.59 -11.80
N SER A 434 12.57 30.47 -10.99
CA SER A 434 13.73 31.29 -11.34
C SER A 434 15.05 30.50 -11.31
N PHE A 435 15.07 29.32 -10.72
CA PHE A 435 16.23 28.45 -10.50
C PHE A 435 15.95 26.99 -10.87
N SER A 436 17.02 26.23 -11.12
CA SER A 436 16.90 24.79 -11.40
C SER A 436 16.39 24.00 -10.18
N MET A 437 15.13 23.62 -10.20
CA MET A 437 14.50 22.85 -9.13
C MET A 437 15.24 21.51 -8.85
N MET A 438 15.78 20.88 -9.89
CA MET A 438 16.55 19.63 -9.74
C MET A 438 17.77 19.82 -8.84
N HIS A 439 18.54 20.89 -9.08
CA HIS A 439 19.73 21.17 -8.28
C HIS A 439 19.37 21.57 -6.85
N THR A 440 18.35 22.40 -6.69
CA THR A 440 17.91 22.85 -5.36
C THR A 440 17.40 21.68 -4.52
N LEU A 441 16.61 20.76 -5.11
CA LEU A 441 16.16 19.55 -4.43
C LEU A 441 17.33 18.62 -4.07
N LEU A 442 18.34 18.51 -4.93
CA LEU A 442 19.54 17.72 -4.62
C LEU A 442 20.29 18.27 -3.40
N VAL A 443 20.53 19.58 -3.38
CA VAL A 443 21.20 20.25 -2.24
C VAL A 443 20.35 20.07 -0.97
N TYR A 444 19.03 20.23 -1.09
CA TYR A 444 18.13 20.04 0.05
C TYR A 444 18.12 18.59 0.54
N LEU A 445 18.15 17.59 -0.37
CA LEU A 445 18.23 16.16 -0.03
C LEU A 445 19.44 15.85 0.87
N GLN A 446 20.59 16.48 0.61
CA GLN A 446 21.81 16.28 1.39
C GLN A 446 21.75 16.86 2.81
N THR A 447 20.82 17.77 3.08
CA THR A 447 20.66 18.45 4.39
C THR A 447 19.43 17.98 5.17
N THR A 448 18.53 17.21 4.54
CA THR A 448 17.30 16.73 5.17
C THR A 448 17.54 15.65 6.23
N THR A 449 16.61 15.57 7.17
CA THR A 449 16.60 14.48 8.16
C THR A 449 16.22 13.13 7.50
N PRO A 450 16.66 11.99 8.05
CA PRO A 450 16.30 10.66 7.51
C PRO A 450 14.78 10.43 7.40
N GLU A 451 13.97 11.08 8.22
CA GLU A 451 12.51 10.98 8.19
C GLU A 451 11.86 11.72 7.02
N GLN A 452 12.52 12.72 6.47
CA GLN A 452 12.05 13.56 5.35
C GLN A 452 12.65 13.13 4.01
N SER A 453 13.86 12.61 4.05
CA SER A 453 14.69 12.25 2.90
C SER A 453 13.93 11.41 1.84
N PRO A 454 13.13 10.37 2.17
CA PRO A 454 12.45 9.57 1.15
C PRO A 454 11.48 10.36 0.28
N VAL A 455 10.79 11.36 0.84
CA VAL A 455 9.84 12.18 0.07
C VAL A 455 10.56 13.10 -0.91
N VAL A 456 11.68 13.70 -0.45
CA VAL A 456 12.51 14.58 -1.28
C VAL A 456 13.16 13.77 -2.42
N ALA A 457 13.74 12.62 -2.09
CA ALA A 457 14.33 11.69 -3.06
C ALA A 457 13.30 11.21 -4.09
N GLY A 458 12.08 10.89 -3.63
CA GLY A 458 10.99 10.47 -4.51
C GLY A 458 10.56 11.55 -5.49
N LEU A 459 10.50 12.80 -5.08
CA LEU A 459 10.20 13.91 -5.99
C LEU A 459 11.34 14.15 -6.98
N LEU A 460 12.59 14.17 -6.52
CA LEU A 460 13.78 14.34 -7.36
C LEU A 460 13.86 13.24 -8.43
N LEU A 461 13.62 12.00 -8.03
CA LEU A 461 13.63 10.85 -8.94
C LEU A 461 12.51 10.96 -9.99
N GLN A 462 11.29 11.38 -9.62
CA GLN A 462 10.20 11.58 -10.58
C GLN A 462 10.52 12.67 -11.61
N LEU A 463 11.19 13.74 -11.21
CA LEU A 463 11.61 14.80 -12.13
C LEU A 463 12.72 14.33 -13.08
N ASP A 464 13.65 13.47 -12.61
CA ASP A 464 14.68 12.88 -13.45
C ASP A 464 14.11 11.91 -14.49
N LEU A 465 13.11 11.11 -14.10
CA LEU A 465 12.47 10.11 -14.96
C LEU A 465 11.65 10.70 -16.14
N LEU A 466 11.47 12.01 -16.20
CA LEU A 466 10.94 12.67 -17.40
C LEU A 466 11.87 12.51 -18.61
N VAL A 467 13.15 12.24 -18.37
CA VAL A 467 14.17 11.95 -19.40
C VAL A 467 14.37 10.44 -19.51
N GLU A 468 14.92 9.96 -20.62
CA GLU A 468 15.19 8.54 -20.81
C GLU A 468 16.14 8.00 -19.73
N PRO A 469 15.76 6.93 -18.97
CA PRO A 469 16.52 6.45 -17.81
C PRO A 469 17.87 5.80 -18.14
N ARG A 470 18.17 5.52 -19.41
CA ARG A 470 19.45 4.91 -19.85
C ARG A 470 20.66 5.83 -19.73
N LYS A 471 20.44 7.14 -19.58
CA LYS A 471 21.52 8.09 -19.36
C LYS A 471 21.89 8.11 -17.87
N ILE A 472 23.17 8.14 -17.55
CA ILE A 472 23.65 8.32 -16.19
C ILE A 472 23.25 9.72 -15.72
N SER A 473 22.64 9.79 -14.55
CA SER A 473 22.17 11.04 -13.94
C SER A 473 22.56 11.05 -12.46
N MET A 474 23.34 12.04 -12.06
CA MET A 474 23.70 12.23 -10.65
C MET A 474 22.47 12.41 -9.75
N TYR A 475 21.42 13.03 -10.27
CA TYR A 475 20.18 13.22 -9.50
C TYR A 475 19.49 11.90 -9.19
N ARG A 476 19.54 10.95 -10.11
CA ARG A 476 19.01 9.60 -9.94
C ARG A 476 19.81 8.80 -8.94
N GLU A 477 21.14 8.81 -9.08
CA GLU A 477 22.03 8.07 -8.20
C GLU A 477 21.85 8.53 -6.75
N GLU A 478 21.96 9.83 -6.47
CA GLU A 478 21.79 10.38 -5.11
C GLU A 478 20.37 10.13 -4.54
N ALA A 479 19.33 10.22 -5.37
CA ALA A 479 17.97 9.92 -4.93
C ALA A 479 17.78 8.45 -4.60
N MET A 480 18.37 7.55 -5.39
CA MET A 480 18.31 6.12 -5.16
C MET A 480 19.15 5.69 -3.96
N ASP A 481 20.40 6.22 -3.83
CA ASP A 481 21.23 6.00 -2.64
C ASP A 481 20.47 6.37 -1.36
N SER A 482 19.88 7.56 -1.33
CA SER A 482 19.08 8.02 -0.19
C SER A 482 17.89 7.09 0.14
N LEU A 483 17.17 6.58 -0.87
CA LEU A 483 16.04 5.65 -0.66
C LEU A 483 16.53 4.29 -0.13
N VAL A 484 17.61 3.77 -0.67
CA VAL A 484 18.20 2.49 -0.26
C VAL A 484 18.77 2.59 1.15
N ASP A 485 19.48 3.66 1.47
CA ASP A 485 20.02 3.91 2.81
C ASP A 485 18.89 3.98 3.85
N CYS A 486 17.78 4.65 3.51
CA CYS A 486 16.61 4.67 4.37
C CYS A 486 15.99 3.29 4.57
N LEU A 487 15.90 2.44 3.53
CA LEU A 487 15.40 1.07 3.63
C LEU A 487 16.29 0.19 4.50
N LYS A 488 17.61 0.33 4.40
CA LYS A 488 18.59 -0.46 5.17
C LYS A 488 18.71 -0.03 6.64
N ASN A 489 18.29 1.20 6.96
CA ASN A 489 18.44 1.74 8.32
C ASN A 489 17.31 1.31 9.25
N SER A 490 17.52 0.22 9.99
CA SER A 490 16.55 -0.32 10.96
C SER A 490 16.31 0.57 12.18
N ASP A 491 17.19 1.53 12.46
CA ASP A 491 17.08 2.43 13.63
C ASP A 491 15.97 3.47 13.44
N PHE A 492 15.56 3.70 12.18
CA PHE A 492 14.48 4.62 11.83
C PHE A 492 13.32 3.91 11.09
N PRO A 493 12.46 3.16 11.79
CA PRO A 493 11.39 2.37 11.15
C PRO A 493 10.37 3.20 10.36
N ARG A 494 10.17 4.46 10.75
CA ARG A 494 9.31 5.39 9.99
C ARG A 494 9.92 5.77 8.65
N SER A 495 11.23 5.99 8.63
CA SER A 495 11.97 6.28 7.39
C SER A 495 11.97 5.08 6.45
N GLN A 496 12.16 3.85 6.98
CA GLN A 496 12.05 2.62 6.19
C GLN A 496 10.67 2.50 5.54
N LEU A 497 9.60 2.68 6.32
CA LEU A 497 8.22 2.61 5.81
C LEU A 497 7.99 3.66 4.73
N LEU A 498 8.40 4.90 4.98
CA LEU A 498 8.22 6.01 4.05
C LEU A 498 9.02 5.79 2.74
N ALA A 499 10.21 5.19 2.81
CA ALA A 499 10.99 4.83 1.64
C ALA A 499 10.30 3.74 0.80
N ALA A 500 9.79 2.69 1.45
CA ALA A 500 9.00 1.65 0.76
C ALA A 500 7.73 2.21 0.12
N GLU A 501 6.98 3.05 0.83
CA GLU A 501 5.80 3.74 0.29
C GLU A 501 6.15 4.67 -0.86
N THR A 502 7.29 5.36 -0.79
CA THR A 502 7.77 6.24 -1.86
C THR A 502 8.07 5.42 -3.12
N ILE A 503 8.78 4.29 -3.01
CA ILE A 503 9.04 3.40 -4.16
C ILE A 503 7.72 2.86 -4.73
N MET A 504 6.77 2.48 -3.88
CA MET A 504 5.43 2.04 -4.33
C MET A 504 4.68 3.15 -5.09
N ASN A 505 4.78 4.40 -4.61
CA ASN A 505 4.15 5.55 -5.24
C ASN A 505 4.80 5.91 -6.59
N LEU A 506 6.08 5.59 -6.78
CA LEU A 506 6.79 5.78 -8.05
C LEU A 506 6.17 4.97 -9.21
N ALA A 507 5.43 3.89 -8.94
CA ALA A 507 4.65 3.17 -9.96
C ALA A 507 3.66 4.10 -10.69
N GLY A 508 3.24 5.20 -10.06
CA GLY A 508 2.51 6.29 -10.71
C GLY A 508 1.05 6.00 -11.02
N LYS A 509 0.48 4.90 -10.55
CA LYS A 509 -0.95 4.56 -10.70
C LYS A 509 -1.70 4.83 -9.39
N PHE A 510 -2.65 5.76 -9.46
CA PHE A 510 -3.44 6.16 -8.30
C PHE A 510 -4.95 6.10 -8.59
N SER A 511 -5.73 5.90 -7.52
CA SER A 511 -7.19 6.08 -7.55
C SER A 511 -7.55 7.57 -7.67
N SER A 512 -8.82 7.88 -7.86
CA SER A 512 -9.31 9.27 -7.82
C SER A 512 -9.05 9.96 -6.48
N SER A 513 -9.00 9.18 -5.39
CA SER A 513 -8.64 9.67 -4.06
C SER A 513 -7.12 9.72 -3.78
N GLY A 514 -6.25 9.42 -4.77
CA GLY A 514 -4.79 9.44 -4.66
C GLY A 514 -4.18 8.25 -3.92
N ARG A 515 -4.95 7.16 -3.72
CA ARG A 515 -4.41 5.91 -3.15
C ARG A 515 -3.64 5.13 -4.22
N PRO A 516 -2.46 4.58 -3.91
CA PRO A 516 -1.70 3.79 -4.87
C PRO A 516 -2.44 2.51 -5.24
N LEU A 517 -2.48 2.19 -6.54
CA LEU A 517 -3.19 1.02 -7.09
C LEU A 517 -2.28 -0.20 -7.31
N ALA A 518 -0.99 -0.11 -7.03
CA ALA A 518 -0.01 -1.18 -7.26
C ALA A 518 -0.48 -2.52 -6.65
N ARG A 519 -0.84 -2.53 -5.35
CA ARG A 519 -1.35 -3.74 -4.67
C ARG A 519 -2.59 -4.32 -5.36
N SER A 520 -3.58 -3.49 -5.70
CA SER A 520 -4.83 -3.95 -6.32
C SER A 520 -4.61 -4.47 -7.73
N THR A 521 -3.67 -3.88 -8.47
CA THR A 521 -3.28 -4.34 -9.82
C THR A 521 -2.62 -5.72 -9.76
N LEU A 522 -1.67 -5.92 -8.83
CA LEU A 522 -1.01 -7.20 -8.63
C LEU A 522 -1.98 -8.30 -8.18
N LEU A 523 -2.93 -7.99 -7.30
CA LEU A 523 -3.97 -8.94 -6.89
C LEU A 523 -4.92 -9.33 -8.03
N LYS A 524 -5.17 -8.43 -8.99
CA LYS A 524 -5.90 -8.77 -10.22
C LYS A 524 -5.10 -9.75 -11.08
N LEU A 525 -3.78 -9.60 -11.18
CA LEU A 525 -2.90 -10.54 -11.88
C LEU A 525 -2.94 -11.93 -11.22
N ALA A 526 -3.02 -11.99 -9.91
CA ALA A 526 -3.19 -13.24 -9.16
C ALA A 526 -4.57 -13.90 -9.37
N ARG A 527 -5.52 -13.24 -10.04
CA ARG A 527 -6.90 -13.73 -10.30
C ARG A 527 -7.58 -14.24 -9.03
N VAL A 528 -7.46 -13.46 -7.94
CA VAL A 528 -8.07 -13.80 -6.65
C VAL A 528 -9.58 -13.59 -6.72
N LYS A 529 -10.38 -14.59 -6.29
CA LYS A 529 -11.84 -14.51 -6.23
C LYS A 529 -12.28 -13.47 -5.19
N GLU A 530 -13.38 -12.76 -5.45
CA GLU A 530 -13.84 -11.60 -4.65
C GLU A 530 -14.02 -11.81 -3.15
N ARG A 531 -14.20 -13.05 -2.69
CA ARG A 531 -14.33 -13.39 -1.26
C ARG A 531 -13.09 -13.04 -0.41
N PHE A 532 -11.94 -12.83 -1.03
CA PHE A 532 -10.66 -12.50 -0.37
C PHE A 532 -10.25 -11.03 -0.55
N ARG A 533 -11.11 -10.19 -1.15
CA ARG A 533 -10.83 -8.75 -1.25
C ARG A 533 -11.17 -8.06 0.07
N PRO A 534 -10.26 -7.23 0.63
CA PRO A 534 -10.59 -6.41 1.78
C PRO A 534 -11.72 -5.42 1.42
N PRO A 535 -12.59 -5.02 2.38
CA PRO A 535 -13.77 -4.19 2.14
C PRO A 535 -13.51 -2.80 1.53
N GLN A 536 -12.26 -2.37 1.45
CA GLN A 536 -11.85 -1.08 0.86
C GLN A 536 -11.81 -1.06 -0.69
N SER A 537 -12.11 -2.17 -1.37
CA SER A 537 -12.04 -2.28 -2.84
C SER A 537 -13.36 -1.97 -3.55
N GLN A 538 -14.37 -1.43 -2.87
CA GLN A 538 -15.71 -1.19 -3.47
C GLN A 538 -15.75 -0.05 -4.50
N GLU A 539 -14.72 0.82 -4.57
CA GLU A 539 -14.71 1.93 -5.54
C GLU A 539 -14.45 1.51 -7.01
N LEU A 540 -14.08 0.27 -7.28
CA LEU A 540 -13.75 -0.21 -8.63
C LEU A 540 -14.87 -0.95 -9.37
N SER A 541 -16.01 -1.21 -8.71
CA SER A 541 -17.15 -1.94 -9.32
C SER A 541 -18.19 -1.07 -10.02
N VAL A 542 -18.08 0.26 -9.93
CA VAL A 542 -19.07 1.21 -10.47
C VAL A 542 -18.83 1.56 -11.96
N VAL A 543 -17.76 1.10 -12.59
CA VAL A 543 -17.42 1.44 -14.00
C VAL A 543 -17.94 0.42 -15.03
N ARG A 544 -18.80 -0.53 -14.65
CA ARG A 544 -19.49 -1.44 -15.58
C ARG A 544 -21.00 -1.36 -15.48
N GLY A 545 -21.54 -0.17 -15.66
CA GLY A 545 -22.99 0.00 -15.77
C GLY A 545 -23.35 1.31 -16.45
N ALA A 546 -23.84 1.19 -17.67
CA ALA A 546 -24.54 2.22 -18.47
C ALA A 546 -23.77 3.49 -18.80
N ASP A 547 -23.22 3.59 -20.04
CA ASP A 547 -23.78 4.53 -20.98
C ASP A 547 -23.32 4.15 -22.41
N GLY A 548 -24.28 3.86 -23.25
CA GLY A 548 -24.10 3.82 -24.69
C GLY A 548 -24.13 5.24 -25.22
N GLY A 549 -23.06 5.64 -25.87
CA GLY A 549 -23.04 6.87 -26.65
C GLY A 549 -21.69 7.60 -26.67
N GLY A 550 -20.92 7.48 -27.74
CA GLY A 550 -19.84 8.38 -28.08
C GLY A 550 -18.49 7.71 -28.34
N GLY A 551 -18.13 7.51 -29.59
CA GLY A 551 -16.87 6.92 -30.06
C GLY A 551 -15.59 7.74 -29.83
N GLY A 552 -15.48 8.48 -28.72
CA GLY A 552 -14.28 9.25 -28.37
C GLY A 552 -13.63 8.83 -27.05
N GLY A 553 -14.27 7.99 -26.24
CA GLY A 553 -13.78 7.63 -24.92
C GLY A 553 -12.81 6.43 -24.88
N GLU A 554 -12.88 5.55 -25.85
CA GLU A 554 -12.02 4.33 -25.87
C GLU A 554 -10.57 4.68 -26.23
N ASP A 555 -10.37 5.62 -27.16
CA ASP A 555 -9.03 6.08 -27.57
C ASP A 555 -8.31 6.83 -26.42
N GLU A 556 -9.01 7.64 -25.64
CA GLU A 556 -8.42 8.39 -24.51
C GLU A 556 -7.99 7.46 -23.38
N VAL A 557 -8.76 6.42 -23.09
CA VAL A 557 -8.41 5.39 -22.08
C VAL A 557 -7.20 4.59 -22.52
N ALA A 558 -7.12 4.22 -23.79
CA ALA A 558 -5.99 3.46 -24.34
C ALA A 558 -4.68 4.28 -24.32
N VAL A 559 -4.76 5.58 -24.59
CA VAL A 559 -3.60 6.50 -24.52
C VAL A 559 -3.10 6.66 -23.08
N GLU A 560 -4.01 6.77 -22.12
CA GLU A 560 -3.66 6.92 -20.69
C GLU A 560 -3.04 5.64 -20.13
N ASP A 561 -3.59 4.47 -20.46
CA ASP A 561 -3.05 3.17 -20.06
C ASP A 561 -1.63 2.97 -20.63
N LYS A 562 -1.40 3.39 -21.86
CA LYS A 562 -0.08 3.37 -22.49
C LYS A 562 0.92 4.28 -21.78
N ALA A 563 0.53 5.51 -21.45
CA ALA A 563 1.36 6.46 -20.72
C ALA A 563 1.71 5.94 -19.31
N ALA A 564 0.73 5.36 -18.62
CA ALA A 564 0.93 4.77 -17.30
C ALA A 564 1.89 3.56 -17.36
N TRP A 565 1.74 2.69 -18.37
CA TRP A 565 2.63 1.54 -18.56
C TRP A 565 4.06 1.96 -18.90
N GLU A 566 4.22 2.95 -19.77
CA GLU A 566 5.54 3.46 -20.15
C GLU A 566 6.27 4.11 -18.95
N TRP A 567 5.52 4.82 -18.11
CA TRP A 567 6.05 5.36 -16.87
C TRP A 567 6.49 4.26 -15.89
N GLU A 568 5.66 3.24 -15.65
CA GLU A 568 6.02 2.10 -14.78
C GLU A 568 7.29 1.42 -15.28
N ARG A 569 7.40 1.23 -16.59
CA ARG A 569 8.58 0.63 -17.22
C ARG A 569 9.84 1.43 -16.97
N LYS A 570 9.79 2.75 -17.17
CA LYS A 570 10.92 3.67 -16.92
C LYS A 570 11.35 3.64 -15.46
N THR A 571 10.36 3.72 -14.56
CA THR A 571 10.58 3.74 -13.12
C THR A 571 11.18 2.42 -12.63
N ALA A 572 10.60 1.29 -13.01
CA ALA A 572 11.13 -0.02 -12.62
C ALA A 572 12.56 -0.20 -13.12
N TYR A 573 12.84 0.18 -14.38
CA TYR A 573 14.19 0.13 -14.91
C TYR A 573 15.17 0.99 -14.09
N ALA A 574 14.81 2.22 -13.74
CA ALA A 574 15.66 3.11 -12.96
C ALA A 574 15.97 2.55 -11.56
N VAL A 575 14.95 2.00 -10.88
CA VAL A 575 15.11 1.44 -9.53
C VAL A 575 15.95 0.17 -9.54
N VAL A 576 15.73 -0.74 -10.51
CA VAL A 576 16.45 -2.03 -10.53
C VAL A 576 17.83 -1.95 -11.15
N SER A 577 18.10 -0.96 -12.02
CA SER A 577 19.43 -0.79 -12.62
C SER A 577 20.43 -0.11 -11.68
N HIS A 578 19.96 0.52 -10.62
CA HIS A 578 20.81 1.15 -9.62
C HIS A 578 21.61 0.08 -8.86
N GLU A 579 22.93 0.17 -8.89
CA GLU A 579 23.89 -0.75 -8.27
C GLU A 579 23.48 -2.24 -8.37
N PHE A 580 23.11 -2.68 -9.58
CA PHE A 580 22.72 -4.06 -9.90
C PHE A 580 21.58 -4.63 -9.03
N GLY A 581 20.66 -3.78 -8.59
CA GLY A 581 19.48 -4.21 -7.84
C GLY A 581 19.59 -4.12 -6.33
N LEU A 582 20.45 -3.27 -5.80
CA LEU A 582 20.65 -3.05 -4.36
C LEU A 582 19.32 -2.75 -3.61
N ALA A 583 18.37 -2.09 -4.28
CA ALA A 583 17.03 -1.86 -3.76
C ALA A 583 16.26 -3.17 -3.48
N LEU A 584 16.50 -4.24 -4.25
CA LEU A 584 15.85 -5.55 -4.05
C LEU A 584 16.40 -6.26 -2.82
N GLU A 585 17.69 -6.12 -2.55
CA GLU A 585 18.32 -6.62 -1.33
C GLU A 585 17.73 -5.91 -0.10
N ALA A 586 17.70 -4.57 -0.11
CA ALA A 586 17.13 -3.79 0.97
C ALA A 586 15.63 -4.11 1.22
N LEU A 587 14.86 -4.35 0.16
CA LEU A 587 13.46 -4.77 0.27
C LEU A 587 13.34 -6.20 0.83
N SER A 588 14.28 -7.11 0.50
CA SER A 588 14.32 -8.46 1.08
C SER A 588 14.50 -8.42 2.60
N ASP A 589 15.40 -7.56 3.08
CA ASP A 589 15.62 -7.37 4.52
C ASP A 589 14.36 -6.82 5.21
N CYS A 590 13.66 -5.88 4.55
CA CYS A 590 12.39 -5.34 5.06
C CYS A 590 11.26 -6.39 5.12
N LEU A 591 11.30 -7.46 4.31
CA LEU A 591 10.34 -8.57 4.39
C LEU A 591 10.50 -9.43 5.65
N GLU A 592 11.62 -9.34 6.36
CA GLU A 592 11.83 -9.98 7.65
C GLU A 592 11.31 -9.14 8.84
N SER A 593 10.89 -7.91 8.59
CA SER A 593 10.44 -6.99 9.61
C SER A 593 9.17 -7.46 10.33
N LYS A 594 9.15 -7.23 11.66
CA LYS A 594 7.96 -7.45 12.49
C LYS A 594 6.88 -6.36 12.33
N ASN A 595 7.24 -5.23 11.73
CA ASN A 595 6.29 -4.16 11.44
C ASN A 595 5.40 -4.57 10.25
N ALA A 596 4.10 -4.75 10.50
CA ALA A 596 3.15 -5.22 9.49
C ALA A 596 2.96 -4.23 8.32
N GLU A 597 3.07 -2.93 8.55
CA GLU A 597 2.94 -1.91 7.52
C GLU A 597 4.17 -1.90 6.61
N LEU A 598 5.37 -1.94 7.19
CA LEU A 598 6.63 -2.04 6.44
C LEU A 598 6.68 -3.32 5.61
N PHE A 599 6.33 -4.46 6.21
CA PHE A 599 6.24 -5.74 5.52
C PHE A 599 5.28 -5.65 4.31
N ALA A 600 4.07 -5.09 4.52
CA ALA A 600 3.07 -5.00 3.46
C ALA A 600 3.51 -4.07 2.31
N ALA A 601 4.12 -2.93 2.62
CA ALA A 601 4.64 -2.00 1.62
C ALA A 601 5.80 -2.62 0.84
N SER A 602 6.78 -3.22 1.53
CA SER A 602 7.95 -3.86 0.94
C SER A 602 7.58 -5.05 0.07
N LEU A 603 6.59 -5.86 0.48
CA LEU A 603 6.08 -6.98 -0.33
C LEU A 603 5.48 -6.48 -1.65
N VAL A 604 4.66 -5.43 -1.62
CA VAL A 604 4.08 -4.85 -2.84
C VAL A 604 5.18 -4.32 -3.76
N CYS A 605 6.18 -3.60 -3.20
CA CYS A 605 7.31 -3.08 -3.97
C CYS A 605 8.12 -4.19 -4.62
N ALA A 606 8.52 -5.21 -3.86
CA ALA A 606 9.32 -6.33 -4.34
C ALA A 606 8.59 -7.10 -5.46
N VAL A 607 7.30 -7.40 -5.25
CA VAL A 607 6.48 -8.12 -6.24
C VAL A 607 6.27 -7.28 -7.50
N TRP A 608 6.02 -5.97 -7.35
CA TRP A 608 5.88 -5.06 -8.48
C TRP A 608 7.17 -5.00 -9.31
N LEU A 609 8.33 -4.81 -8.66
CA LEU A 609 9.63 -4.75 -9.34
C LEU A 609 9.95 -6.06 -10.05
N VAL A 610 9.77 -7.22 -9.40
CA VAL A 610 9.99 -8.54 -10.02
C VAL A 610 9.06 -8.75 -11.22
N HIS A 611 7.78 -8.38 -11.10
CA HIS A 611 6.84 -8.46 -12.20
C HIS A 611 7.28 -7.58 -13.38
N MET A 612 7.69 -6.33 -13.11
CA MET A 612 8.18 -5.42 -14.15
C MET A 612 9.47 -5.91 -14.79
N LEU A 613 10.42 -6.48 -14.02
CA LEU A 613 11.64 -7.12 -14.55
C LEU A 613 11.34 -8.24 -15.55
N SER A 614 10.30 -9.02 -15.30
CA SER A 614 9.90 -10.10 -16.23
C SER A 614 9.33 -9.59 -17.56
N LEU A 615 8.96 -8.30 -17.63
CA LEU A 615 8.44 -7.62 -18.83
C LEU A 615 9.48 -6.73 -19.52
N LEU A 616 10.60 -6.44 -18.85
CA LEU A 616 11.70 -5.67 -19.42
C LEU A 616 12.59 -6.57 -20.30
N PRO A 617 13.32 -5.98 -21.28
CA PRO A 617 14.43 -6.69 -21.95
C PRO A 617 15.42 -7.19 -20.90
N ASP A 618 16.12 -8.28 -21.21
CA ASP A 618 17.10 -8.87 -20.29
C ASP A 618 18.12 -7.81 -19.80
N THR A 619 18.03 -7.49 -18.51
CA THR A 619 18.91 -6.53 -17.85
C THR A 619 20.01 -7.21 -17.03
N GLY A 620 20.01 -8.55 -16.98
CA GLY A 620 20.86 -9.34 -16.06
C GLY A 620 20.45 -9.25 -14.58
N VAL A 621 19.52 -8.35 -14.23
CA VAL A 621 19.10 -8.09 -12.82
C VAL A 621 18.06 -9.10 -12.35
N LEU A 622 17.34 -9.80 -13.24
CA LEU A 622 16.34 -10.80 -12.85
C LEU A 622 16.97 -11.94 -12.03
N GLY A 623 18.19 -12.34 -12.37
CA GLY A 623 18.96 -13.33 -11.62
C GLY A 623 19.30 -12.82 -10.19
N ALA A 624 19.74 -11.57 -10.07
CA ALA A 624 20.01 -10.95 -8.78
C ALA A 624 18.74 -10.85 -7.92
N ALA A 625 17.62 -10.41 -8.52
CA ALA A 625 16.32 -10.36 -7.85
C ALA A 625 15.89 -11.74 -7.32
N ARG A 626 16.13 -12.80 -8.08
CA ARG A 626 15.84 -14.17 -7.69
C ARG A 626 16.68 -14.60 -6.48
N VAL A 627 17.98 -14.37 -6.52
CA VAL A 627 18.90 -14.71 -5.43
C VAL A 627 18.49 -13.99 -4.13
N CYS A 628 18.16 -12.71 -4.20
CA CYS A 628 17.80 -11.93 -3.02
C CYS A 628 16.40 -12.28 -2.48
N LEU A 629 15.40 -12.45 -3.34
CA LEU A 629 13.98 -12.45 -2.93
C LEU A 629 13.33 -13.83 -2.89
N LEU A 630 13.83 -14.84 -3.63
CA LEU A 630 13.16 -16.13 -3.78
C LEU A 630 12.85 -16.79 -2.45
N ARG A 631 13.85 -16.88 -1.58
CA ARG A 631 13.71 -17.51 -0.26
C ARG A 631 12.61 -16.82 0.56
N GLN A 632 12.61 -15.48 0.62
CA GLN A 632 11.64 -14.73 1.41
C GLN A 632 10.24 -14.83 0.81
N LEU A 633 10.10 -14.79 -0.50
CA LEU A 633 8.82 -14.96 -1.17
C LEU A 633 8.22 -16.35 -0.93
N VAL A 634 9.04 -17.40 -0.88
CA VAL A 634 8.59 -18.75 -0.52
C VAL A 634 8.15 -18.81 0.95
N VAL A 635 8.88 -18.14 1.85
CA VAL A 635 8.47 -18.03 3.27
C VAL A 635 7.13 -17.29 3.38
N VAL A 636 6.95 -16.17 2.67
CA VAL A 636 5.67 -15.44 2.62
C VAL A 636 4.56 -16.31 2.07
N LEU A 637 4.80 -17.02 0.97
CA LEU A 637 3.83 -17.93 0.37
C LEU A 637 3.33 -18.98 1.38
N ARG A 638 4.25 -19.56 2.17
CA ARG A 638 3.95 -20.62 3.14
C ARG A 638 3.29 -20.10 4.41
N SER A 639 3.79 -18.98 4.98
CA SER A 639 3.52 -18.58 6.36
C SER A 639 2.68 -17.33 6.52
N ALA A 640 2.41 -16.54 5.46
CA ALA A 640 1.63 -15.31 5.58
C ALA A 640 0.19 -15.59 6.02
N LYS A 641 -0.27 -14.83 7.02
CA LYS A 641 -1.62 -14.96 7.59
C LYS A 641 -2.72 -14.57 6.61
N HIS A 642 -2.46 -13.58 5.75
CA HIS A 642 -3.42 -13.07 4.80
C HIS A 642 -3.27 -13.75 3.45
N GLY A 643 -4.34 -14.30 2.91
CA GLY A 643 -4.36 -14.91 1.58
C GLY A 643 -3.98 -13.96 0.45
N SER A 644 -4.20 -12.65 0.64
CA SER A 644 -3.75 -11.61 -0.30
C SER A 644 -2.23 -11.50 -0.42
N ASP A 645 -1.50 -11.66 0.69
CA ASP A 645 -0.04 -11.59 0.69
C ASP A 645 0.57 -12.83 0.06
N ARG A 646 -0.02 -14.01 0.33
CA ARG A 646 0.32 -15.27 -0.36
C ARG A 646 0.07 -15.16 -1.86
N ALA A 647 -1.01 -14.50 -2.28
CA ALA A 647 -1.32 -14.27 -3.68
C ALA A 647 -0.31 -13.32 -4.35
N LEU A 648 0.18 -12.30 -3.65
CA LEU A 648 1.24 -11.42 -4.14
C LEU A 648 2.55 -12.19 -4.34
N ALA A 649 2.94 -13.01 -3.38
CA ALA A 649 4.13 -13.86 -3.50
C ALA A 649 4.04 -14.79 -4.71
N MET A 650 2.85 -15.34 -5.02
CA MET A 650 2.65 -16.14 -6.25
C MET A 650 2.93 -15.35 -7.53
N VAL A 651 2.54 -14.07 -7.60
CA VAL A 651 2.81 -13.24 -8.80
C VAL A 651 4.31 -13.12 -9.07
N ALA A 652 5.10 -12.88 -8.03
CA ALA A 652 6.55 -12.80 -8.16
C ALA A 652 7.17 -14.17 -8.52
N LEU A 653 6.76 -15.24 -7.87
CA LEU A 653 7.24 -16.59 -8.18
C LEU A 653 6.88 -16.99 -9.61
N ARG A 654 5.67 -16.64 -10.10
CA ARG A 654 5.26 -16.87 -11.48
C ARG A 654 6.18 -16.13 -12.47
N SER A 655 6.61 -14.90 -12.11
CA SER A 655 7.54 -14.14 -12.93
C SER A 655 8.92 -14.81 -13.02
N PHE A 656 9.40 -15.42 -11.96
CA PHE A 656 10.65 -16.22 -11.98
C PHE A 656 10.52 -17.52 -12.79
N MET A 657 9.32 -18.11 -12.89
CA MET A 657 9.07 -19.32 -13.69
C MET A 657 9.18 -19.09 -15.20
N ASN A 658 9.24 -17.86 -15.68
CA ASN A 658 9.41 -17.55 -17.09
C ASN A 658 10.81 -17.88 -17.62
N ASP A 659 11.78 -18.06 -16.73
CA ASP A 659 13.17 -18.36 -17.04
C ASP A 659 13.52 -19.80 -16.62
N ARG A 660 14.42 -20.44 -17.36
CA ARG A 660 14.86 -21.83 -17.11
C ARG A 660 15.64 -21.95 -15.78
N GLU A 661 16.48 -20.97 -15.48
CA GLU A 661 17.20 -20.93 -14.19
C GLU A 661 16.25 -20.70 -13.03
N GLY A 662 15.25 -19.84 -13.18
CA GLY A 662 14.24 -19.60 -12.16
C GLY A 662 13.40 -20.85 -11.84
N MET A 663 13.07 -21.65 -12.85
CA MET A 663 12.43 -22.95 -12.65
C MET A 663 13.32 -23.91 -11.85
N HIS A 664 14.63 -23.91 -12.12
CA HIS A 664 15.58 -24.75 -11.41
C HIS A 664 15.70 -24.35 -9.93
N ASP A 665 15.79 -23.05 -9.65
CA ASP A 665 15.89 -22.53 -8.30
C ASP A 665 14.60 -22.74 -7.48
N ILE A 666 13.43 -22.57 -8.09
CA ILE A 666 12.13 -22.89 -7.48
C ILE A 666 12.03 -24.39 -7.18
N ALA A 667 12.67 -25.27 -7.98
CA ALA A 667 12.69 -26.70 -7.73
C ALA A 667 13.32 -27.07 -6.37
N THR A 668 14.21 -26.24 -5.83
CA THR A 668 14.78 -26.44 -4.48
C THR A 668 13.72 -26.31 -3.38
N TYR A 669 12.67 -25.53 -3.62
CA TYR A 669 11.56 -25.26 -2.69
C TYR A 669 10.25 -25.92 -3.13
N ILE A 670 10.32 -26.87 -4.07
CA ILE A 670 9.14 -27.38 -4.79
C ILE A 670 8.05 -27.91 -3.87
N LYS A 671 8.42 -28.56 -2.77
CA LYS A 671 7.48 -29.16 -1.82
C LYS A 671 6.59 -28.09 -1.15
N ASP A 672 7.21 -27.02 -0.66
CA ASP A 672 6.51 -25.92 0.01
C ASP A 672 5.63 -25.16 -1.01
N VAL A 673 6.16 -24.94 -2.21
CA VAL A 673 5.45 -24.25 -3.29
C VAL A 673 4.22 -25.07 -3.74
N LEU A 674 4.38 -26.36 -4.05
CA LEU A 674 3.27 -27.20 -4.49
C LEU A 674 2.17 -27.33 -3.43
N ARG A 675 2.57 -27.57 -2.17
CA ARG A 675 1.61 -27.66 -1.05
C ARG A 675 0.74 -26.41 -0.98
N THR A 676 1.38 -25.24 -0.99
CA THR A 676 0.67 -23.98 -0.85
C THR A 676 -0.15 -23.63 -2.10
N LEU A 677 0.35 -23.93 -3.31
CA LEU A 677 -0.42 -23.72 -4.54
C LEU A 677 -1.69 -24.60 -4.57
N ARG A 678 -1.63 -25.84 -4.06
CA ARG A 678 -2.82 -26.71 -3.94
C ARG A 678 -3.86 -26.11 -2.99
N GLU A 679 -3.45 -25.54 -1.85
CA GLU A 679 -4.34 -24.83 -0.94
C GLU A 679 -5.02 -23.63 -1.62
N LEU A 680 -4.26 -22.89 -2.44
CA LEU A 680 -4.71 -21.64 -3.07
C LEU A 680 -5.44 -21.81 -4.40
N LYS A 681 -5.42 -23.01 -5.03
CA LYS A 681 -6.03 -23.23 -6.35
C LYS A 681 -7.54 -22.93 -6.42
N LYS A 682 -8.25 -23.07 -5.30
CA LYS A 682 -9.69 -22.74 -5.22
C LYS A 682 -9.95 -21.24 -5.14
N SER A 683 -9.01 -20.47 -4.64
CA SER A 683 -9.12 -19.03 -4.40
C SER A 683 -8.43 -18.17 -5.45
N SER A 684 -7.47 -18.73 -6.19
CA SER A 684 -6.68 -18.01 -7.19
C SER A 684 -6.54 -18.80 -8.48
N GLY A 685 -6.89 -18.17 -9.61
CA GLY A 685 -6.69 -18.76 -10.94
C GLY A 685 -5.21 -18.88 -11.32
N LEU A 686 -4.35 -18.03 -10.77
CA LEU A 686 -2.91 -18.06 -10.98
C LEU A 686 -2.28 -19.32 -10.35
N ALA A 687 -2.74 -19.71 -9.14
CA ALA A 687 -2.27 -20.93 -8.49
C ALA A 687 -2.52 -22.16 -9.36
N PHE A 688 -3.68 -22.24 -9.99
CA PHE A 688 -4.01 -23.32 -10.94
C PHE A 688 -3.09 -23.31 -12.17
N GLU A 689 -2.83 -22.12 -12.75
CA GLU A 689 -1.91 -21.97 -13.90
C GLU A 689 -0.49 -22.38 -13.55
N MET A 690 0.01 -21.98 -12.36
CA MET A 690 1.35 -22.35 -11.88
C MET A 690 1.47 -23.87 -11.68
N LEU A 691 0.47 -24.51 -11.07
CA LEU A 691 0.44 -25.96 -10.93
C LEU A 691 0.50 -26.66 -12.28
N LYS A 692 -0.22 -26.15 -13.28
CA LYS A 692 -0.20 -26.70 -14.63
C LYS A 692 1.19 -26.56 -15.28
N LEU A 693 1.82 -25.40 -15.18
CA LEU A 693 3.18 -25.18 -15.69
C LEU A 693 4.22 -26.09 -15.02
N LEU A 694 4.11 -26.27 -13.71
CA LEU A 694 4.99 -27.18 -12.98
C LEU A 694 4.74 -28.65 -13.39
N SER A 695 3.52 -29.01 -13.83
CA SER A 695 3.22 -30.36 -14.32
C SER A 695 3.64 -30.62 -15.76
N ASP A 696 3.60 -29.60 -16.63
CA ASP A 696 3.92 -29.75 -18.05
C ASP A 696 5.42 -29.62 -18.35
N GLY A 697 6.19 -29.00 -17.47
CA GLY A 697 7.62 -28.70 -17.65
C GLY A 697 8.58 -29.82 -17.33
N GLN A 698 8.11 -31.04 -16.98
CA GLN A 698 8.98 -32.09 -16.44
C GLN A 698 8.95 -33.39 -17.24
N GLU A 699 9.92 -33.55 -18.11
CA GLU A 699 10.25 -34.85 -18.69
C GLU A 699 11.07 -35.77 -17.77
N SER A 700 11.60 -35.40 -16.61
CA SER A 700 12.53 -36.33 -15.94
C SER A 700 12.90 -36.24 -14.46
N SER A 701 12.47 -35.32 -13.61
CA SER A 701 13.08 -35.37 -12.25
C SER A 701 12.24 -35.02 -11.02
N ILE A 702 11.00 -34.56 -11.13
CA ILE A 702 10.18 -34.29 -9.95
C ILE A 702 8.88 -35.07 -10.04
N ASP A 703 8.76 -36.14 -9.26
CA ASP A 703 7.56 -36.93 -9.14
C ASP A 703 6.56 -36.16 -8.23
N MET A 704 5.80 -35.26 -8.86
CA MET A 704 4.83 -34.37 -8.18
C MET A 704 3.71 -35.13 -7.46
N TRP A 705 3.52 -36.37 -7.83
CA TRP A 705 2.42 -37.21 -7.34
C TRP A 705 2.94 -38.38 -6.50
N ASN A 706 4.17 -38.25 -5.96
CA ASN A 706 4.71 -39.30 -5.13
C ASN A 706 3.97 -39.34 -3.78
N HIS A 707 3.50 -40.53 -3.43
CA HIS A 707 2.79 -40.74 -2.19
C HIS A 707 3.72 -41.46 -1.23
N LYS A 708 3.84 -40.93 -0.02
CA LYS A 708 4.56 -41.54 1.08
C LYS A 708 3.56 -42.00 2.14
N GLU A 709 3.78 -43.22 2.67
CA GLU A 709 3.04 -43.68 3.84
C GLU A 709 3.33 -42.76 5.02
N LEU A 710 2.28 -42.13 5.58
CA LEU A 710 2.35 -41.23 6.72
C LEU A 710 2.26 -42.02 8.03
N ASN A 711 1.27 -42.91 8.13
CA ASN A 711 1.04 -43.71 9.32
C ASN A 711 0.18 -44.95 8.99
N GLN A 712 0.22 -45.93 9.88
CA GLN A 712 -0.57 -47.16 9.78
C GLN A 712 -1.19 -47.48 11.13
N ALA A 713 -2.44 -47.90 11.15
CA ALA A 713 -3.12 -48.45 12.33
C ALA A 713 -3.51 -49.92 12.09
N ASP A 714 -3.21 -50.78 13.02
CA ASP A 714 -3.62 -52.18 12.99
C ASP A 714 -4.91 -52.37 13.80
N CYS A 715 -5.99 -52.74 13.14
CA CYS A 715 -7.28 -53.05 13.72
C CYS A 715 -7.69 -54.50 13.46
N SER A 716 -6.76 -55.39 13.23
CA SER A 716 -7.02 -56.80 12.95
C SER A 716 -7.85 -57.50 14.02
N SER A 717 -7.79 -57.04 15.28
CA SER A 717 -8.63 -57.47 16.38
C SER A 717 -10.14 -57.22 16.15
N ASN A 718 -10.49 -56.18 15.34
CA ASN A 718 -11.86 -55.83 15.01
C ASN A 718 -12.28 -56.38 13.62
N GLY A 719 -11.43 -57.19 13.01
CA GLY A 719 -11.64 -57.81 11.71
C GLY A 719 -11.38 -56.85 10.53
N GLU A 720 -12.10 -57.09 9.43
CA GLU A 720 -11.92 -56.26 8.20
C GLU A 720 -12.36 -54.82 8.39
N VAL A 721 -11.66 -53.86 7.77
CA VAL A 721 -12.10 -52.45 7.65
C VAL A 721 -13.06 -52.36 6.49
N THR A 722 -14.34 -52.21 6.78
CA THR A 722 -15.42 -52.33 5.77
C THR A 722 -15.82 -51.02 5.15
N SER A 723 -15.66 -49.92 5.87
CA SER A 723 -15.98 -48.57 5.39
C SER A 723 -15.11 -47.48 6.04
N ILE A 724 -14.67 -46.50 5.29
CA ILE A 724 -13.92 -45.32 5.76
C ILE A 724 -14.54 -44.05 5.16
N VAL A 725 -14.62 -43.01 5.98
CA VAL A 725 -14.99 -41.65 5.56
C VAL A 725 -14.05 -40.64 6.20
N TYR A 726 -13.59 -39.70 5.44
CA TYR A 726 -12.77 -38.57 5.90
C TYR A 726 -13.63 -37.31 5.94
N PHE A 727 -13.68 -36.59 7.06
CA PHE A 727 -14.42 -35.35 7.17
C PHE A 727 -13.74 -34.37 8.11
N LYS A 728 -13.46 -33.16 7.61
CA LYS A 728 -12.68 -32.13 8.31
C LYS A 728 -11.33 -32.71 8.80
N SER A 729 -11.11 -32.73 10.12
CA SER A 729 -9.90 -33.24 10.74
C SER A 729 -10.06 -34.66 11.34
N TYR A 730 -11.12 -35.41 10.96
CA TYR A 730 -11.38 -36.74 11.50
C TYR A 730 -11.57 -37.79 10.42
N ILE A 731 -11.07 -38.99 10.71
CA ILE A 731 -11.29 -40.17 9.89
C ILE A 731 -12.19 -41.10 10.70
N PHE A 732 -13.24 -41.63 10.09
CA PHE A 732 -14.17 -42.58 10.69
C PHE A 732 -14.02 -43.91 10.00
N SER A 733 -13.84 -44.98 10.74
CA SER A 733 -13.74 -46.33 10.19
C SER A 733 -14.75 -47.29 10.83
N GLY A 734 -15.47 -48.03 9.98
CA GLY A 734 -16.39 -49.09 10.38
C GLY A 734 -15.76 -50.48 10.15
N HIS A 735 -15.97 -51.36 11.10
CA HIS A 735 -15.33 -52.69 11.18
C HIS A 735 -16.32 -53.83 11.09
N SER A 736 -15.80 -55.01 10.77
CA SER A 736 -16.65 -56.24 10.59
C SER A 736 -17.23 -56.80 11.88
N ASP A 737 -16.71 -56.44 13.05
CA ASP A 737 -17.28 -56.77 14.36
C ASP A 737 -18.36 -55.81 14.85
N GLY A 738 -18.65 -54.73 14.09
CA GLY A 738 -19.58 -53.66 14.48
C GLY A 738 -18.98 -52.47 15.20
N THR A 739 -17.66 -52.42 15.35
CA THR A 739 -16.95 -51.29 15.96
C THR A 739 -16.85 -50.12 14.99
N LEU A 740 -17.12 -48.92 15.51
CA LEU A 740 -16.88 -47.64 14.87
C LEU A 740 -15.72 -46.95 15.57
N LYS A 741 -14.70 -46.55 14.83
CA LYS A 741 -13.53 -45.85 15.39
C LYS A 741 -13.40 -44.46 14.76
N VAL A 742 -12.96 -43.50 15.57
CA VAL A 742 -12.66 -42.13 15.19
C VAL A 742 -11.16 -41.86 15.34
N TRP A 743 -10.54 -41.37 14.30
CA TRP A 743 -9.12 -41.13 14.26
C TRP A 743 -8.87 -39.65 13.94
N GLU A 744 -7.76 -39.11 14.42
CA GLU A 744 -7.25 -37.80 14.03
C GLU A 744 -6.77 -37.83 12.57
N GLY A 745 -7.17 -36.86 11.78
CA GLY A 745 -6.81 -36.75 10.37
C GLY A 745 -5.84 -35.59 10.05
N SER A 746 -5.33 -34.90 11.09
CA SER A 746 -4.41 -33.76 10.94
C SER A 746 -2.97 -34.10 11.32
N GLU A 747 -2.34 -33.37 12.22
CA GLU A 747 -0.92 -33.48 12.55
C GLU A 747 -0.51 -34.91 13.03
N ASN A 748 -1.39 -35.57 13.77
CA ASN A 748 -1.16 -36.94 14.28
C ASN A 748 -2.08 -37.96 13.58
N ILE A 749 -2.00 -38.02 12.27
CA ILE A 749 -2.90 -38.85 11.43
C ILE A 749 -2.93 -40.32 11.94
N LEU A 750 -4.14 -40.89 12.00
CA LEU A 750 -4.44 -42.24 12.52
C LEU A 750 -4.13 -42.41 14.01
N ARG A 751 -4.07 -41.37 14.83
CA ARG A 751 -4.16 -41.50 16.29
C ARG A 751 -5.63 -41.75 16.65
N LEU A 752 -5.89 -42.82 17.40
CA LEU A 752 -7.23 -43.16 17.88
C LEU A 752 -7.73 -42.07 18.85
N VAL A 753 -8.88 -41.47 18.55
CA VAL A 753 -9.54 -40.46 19.39
C VAL A 753 -10.60 -41.11 20.23
N GLN A 754 -11.46 -41.93 19.60
CA GLN A 754 -12.58 -42.61 20.27
C GLN A 754 -12.99 -43.89 19.51
N GLU A 755 -13.53 -44.85 20.24
CA GLU A 755 -14.13 -46.06 19.67
C GLU A 755 -15.48 -46.33 20.31
N SER A 756 -16.42 -46.88 19.55
CA SER A 756 -17.74 -47.22 20.00
C SER A 756 -18.21 -48.54 19.36
N GLN A 757 -18.76 -49.45 20.16
CA GLN A 757 -19.28 -50.72 19.71
C GLN A 757 -20.81 -50.83 19.98
N GLU A 758 -21.57 -49.97 19.34
CA GLU A 758 -23.02 -49.95 19.44
C GLU A 758 -23.71 -50.94 18.48
N HIS A 759 -23.12 -51.17 17.31
CA HIS A 759 -23.61 -52.16 16.36
C HIS A 759 -23.25 -53.60 16.79
N THR A 760 -24.18 -54.51 16.60
CA THR A 760 -24.00 -55.95 16.97
C THR A 760 -23.43 -56.80 15.81
N LYS A 761 -23.36 -56.24 14.58
CA LYS A 761 -22.81 -56.86 13.37
C LYS A 761 -22.07 -55.84 12.56
N ALA A 762 -21.34 -56.33 11.53
CA ALA A 762 -20.50 -55.51 10.67
C ALA A 762 -21.15 -54.21 10.24
N ILE A 763 -20.41 -53.08 10.37
CA ILE A 763 -20.75 -51.81 9.78
C ILE A 763 -20.34 -51.87 8.31
N THR A 764 -21.28 -51.86 7.39
CA THR A 764 -21.03 -52.04 5.95
C THR A 764 -20.81 -50.77 5.19
N SER A 765 -21.32 -49.65 5.73
CA SER A 765 -21.27 -48.36 5.04
C SER A 765 -21.32 -47.20 6.04
N LEU A 766 -20.51 -46.20 5.82
CA LEU A 766 -20.52 -44.92 6.51
C LEU A 766 -20.87 -43.82 5.50
N SER A 767 -21.67 -42.86 5.91
CA SER A 767 -22.02 -41.70 5.11
C SER A 767 -22.08 -40.45 5.98
N ILE A 768 -21.62 -39.32 5.48
CA ILE A 768 -21.68 -38.02 6.18
C ILE A 768 -22.61 -37.08 5.44
N LEU A 769 -23.43 -36.36 6.20
CA LEU A 769 -24.17 -35.22 5.71
C LEU A 769 -23.45 -33.94 6.17
N PRO A 770 -22.66 -33.29 5.28
CA PRO A 770 -21.79 -32.16 5.65
C PRO A 770 -22.56 -30.96 6.20
N SER A 771 -23.80 -30.72 5.74
CA SER A 771 -24.65 -29.59 6.15
C SER A 771 -25.12 -29.68 7.61
N GLU A 772 -25.27 -30.90 8.16
CA GLU A 772 -25.73 -31.11 9.53
C GLU A 772 -24.63 -31.60 10.47
N GLU A 773 -23.41 -31.86 9.93
CA GLU A 773 -22.29 -32.44 10.68
C GLU A 773 -22.68 -33.73 11.43
N LYS A 774 -23.48 -34.59 10.78
CA LYS A 774 -23.87 -35.89 11.28
C LYS A 774 -23.22 -37.00 10.48
N LEU A 775 -22.76 -38.04 11.17
CA LEU A 775 -22.31 -39.31 10.57
C LEU A 775 -23.45 -40.33 10.67
N TYR A 776 -23.60 -41.12 9.66
CA TYR A 776 -24.56 -42.23 9.55
C TYR A 776 -23.81 -43.51 9.30
N SER A 777 -24.14 -44.55 10.06
CA SER A 777 -23.62 -45.92 9.88
C SER A 777 -24.75 -46.88 9.55
N GLY A 778 -24.53 -47.69 8.50
CA GLY A 778 -25.42 -48.81 8.15
C GLY A 778 -24.79 -50.16 8.49
N SER A 779 -25.56 -51.09 9.08
CA SER A 779 -25.05 -52.35 9.54
C SER A 779 -25.88 -53.56 9.12
N LEU A 780 -25.24 -54.72 9.13
CA LEU A 780 -25.90 -55.99 8.95
C LEU A 780 -26.81 -56.39 10.14
N ASP A 781 -26.77 -55.61 11.24
CA ASP A 781 -27.71 -55.75 12.37
C ASP A 781 -29.10 -55.17 12.10
N ARG A 782 -29.37 -54.71 10.85
CA ARG A 782 -30.62 -54.12 10.39
C ARG A 782 -30.94 -52.75 10.97
N THR A 783 -29.89 -52.00 11.38
CA THR A 783 -30.05 -50.63 11.86
C THR A 783 -29.23 -49.65 11.06
N ILE A 784 -29.76 -48.41 10.99
CA ILE A 784 -28.99 -47.24 10.61
C ILE A 784 -28.88 -46.40 11.88
N ARG A 785 -27.68 -46.03 12.27
CA ARG A 785 -27.41 -45.17 13.43
C ARG A 785 -26.93 -43.82 13.01
N VAL A 786 -27.40 -42.77 13.72
CA VAL A 786 -27.01 -41.37 13.51
C VAL A 786 -26.12 -40.95 14.64
N TRP A 787 -24.98 -40.42 14.29
CA TRP A 787 -23.93 -40.00 15.24
C TRP A 787 -23.70 -38.49 15.19
N GLN A 788 -23.54 -37.91 16.38
CA GLN A 788 -23.04 -36.55 16.56
C GLN A 788 -21.62 -36.60 17.12
N PHE A 789 -20.73 -35.69 16.66
CA PHE A 789 -19.33 -35.72 17.03
C PHE A 789 -18.76 -34.34 17.46
N ARG A 790 -19.62 -33.32 17.74
CA ARG A 790 -19.15 -32.00 18.23
C ARG A 790 -18.47 -32.08 19.61
N ASP A 791 -19.04 -32.87 20.53
CA ASP A 791 -18.54 -33.02 21.91
C ASP A 791 -18.14 -34.47 22.24
N GLY A 792 -17.54 -35.16 21.28
CA GLY A 792 -17.31 -36.59 21.30
C GLY A 792 -18.37 -37.38 20.51
N LEU A 793 -18.01 -38.58 20.07
CA LEU A 793 -18.89 -39.45 19.28
C LEU A 793 -20.01 -40.01 20.15
N ARG A 794 -21.28 -39.64 19.82
CA ARG A 794 -22.47 -40.17 20.53
C ARG A 794 -23.50 -40.63 19.50
N CYS A 795 -24.09 -41.81 19.75
CA CYS A 795 -25.26 -42.25 18.98
C CYS A 795 -26.48 -41.43 19.40
N ALA A 796 -26.97 -40.60 18.47
CA ALA A 796 -28.14 -39.73 18.74
C ALA A 796 -29.47 -40.42 18.41
N GLU A 797 -29.50 -41.24 17.32
CA GLU A 797 -30.73 -41.87 16.83
C GLU A 797 -30.40 -43.26 16.28
N VAL A 798 -31.38 -44.16 16.41
CA VAL A 798 -31.32 -45.53 15.87
C VAL A 798 -32.59 -45.80 15.07
N HIS A 799 -32.40 -46.14 13.78
CA HIS A 799 -33.51 -46.47 12.89
C HIS A 799 -33.50 -47.94 12.47
N ASP A 800 -34.59 -48.69 12.73
CA ASP A 800 -34.74 -50.09 12.29
C ASP A 800 -35.10 -50.11 10.78
N THR A 801 -34.26 -50.80 10.00
CA THR A 801 -34.48 -50.93 8.56
C THR A 801 -35.22 -52.24 8.18
N ARG A 802 -35.47 -53.14 9.12
CA ARG A 802 -36.01 -54.49 8.94
C ARG A 802 -35.12 -55.45 8.10
N ASP A 803 -34.28 -54.91 7.26
CA ASP A 803 -33.34 -55.63 6.40
C ASP A 803 -31.88 -55.24 6.72
N PRO A 804 -30.91 -56.16 6.56
CA PRO A 804 -29.51 -55.80 6.67
C PRO A 804 -29.12 -54.72 5.66
N VAL A 805 -28.41 -53.74 6.09
CA VAL A 805 -27.88 -52.63 5.26
C VAL A 805 -26.58 -53.08 4.61
N GLN A 806 -26.47 -53.10 3.29
CA GLN A 806 -25.23 -53.43 2.59
C GLN A 806 -24.49 -52.22 2.04
N ASN A 807 -25.19 -51.16 1.70
CA ASN A 807 -24.65 -49.89 1.26
C ASN A 807 -25.64 -48.76 1.66
N LEU A 808 -25.13 -47.57 1.93
CA LEU A 808 -25.91 -46.44 2.45
C LEU A 808 -25.57 -45.15 1.72
N ALA A 809 -26.57 -44.42 1.27
CA ALA A 809 -26.47 -43.05 0.77
C ALA A 809 -27.51 -42.17 1.49
N VAL A 810 -27.05 -41.05 2.04
CA VAL A 810 -27.86 -40.21 2.94
C VAL A 810 -28.13 -38.85 2.33
N ALA A 811 -29.39 -38.40 2.42
CA ALA A 811 -29.88 -37.05 2.12
C ALA A 811 -30.50 -36.41 3.36
N THR A 812 -30.78 -35.12 3.29
CA THR A 812 -31.42 -34.37 4.38
C THR A 812 -32.79 -34.91 4.79
N ALA A 813 -33.56 -35.43 3.83
CA ALA A 813 -34.94 -35.91 4.08
C ALA A 813 -35.01 -37.45 4.31
N MET A 814 -34.05 -38.24 3.85
CA MET A 814 -34.12 -39.68 3.87
C MET A 814 -32.75 -40.38 3.72
N ALA A 815 -32.70 -41.66 4.07
CA ALA A 815 -31.62 -42.57 3.76
C ALA A 815 -32.02 -43.57 2.68
N CYS A 816 -31.20 -43.77 1.65
CA CYS A 816 -31.33 -44.83 0.68
C CYS A 816 -30.32 -45.95 1.02
N PHE A 817 -30.77 -47.20 1.08
CA PHE A 817 -29.92 -48.31 1.42
C PHE A 817 -30.21 -49.54 0.52
N VAL A 818 -29.14 -50.33 0.32
CA VAL A 818 -29.25 -51.62 -0.37
C VAL A 818 -29.53 -52.72 0.66
N PRO A 819 -30.70 -53.41 0.56
CA PRO A 819 -31.01 -54.57 1.44
C PRO A 819 -30.26 -55.83 0.97
N GLN A 820 -30.30 -56.86 1.77
CA GLN A 820 -29.85 -58.20 1.34
C GLN A 820 -30.84 -58.79 0.34
N GLY A 821 -30.64 -58.56 -0.95
CA GLY A 821 -31.56 -58.96 -2.01
C GLY A 821 -31.55 -58.02 -3.22
N ALA A 822 -32.69 -57.95 -3.92
CA ALA A 822 -32.83 -57.04 -5.06
C ALA A 822 -33.38 -55.69 -4.62
N GLY A 823 -32.96 -54.64 -5.32
CA GLY A 823 -33.51 -53.32 -5.21
C GLY A 823 -32.79 -52.38 -4.24
N VAL A 824 -33.36 -51.20 -4.09
CA VAL A 824 -32.97 -50.17 -3.10
C VAL A 824 -34.20 -49.79 -2.31
N LYS A 825 -34.00 -49.55 -1.01
CA LYS A 825 -35.03 -49.04 -0.11
C LYS A 825 -34.68 -47.63 0.37
N ALA A 826 -35.70 -46.78 0.51
CA ALA A 826 -35.61 -45.47 1.07
C ALA A 826 -36.37 -45.40 2.41
N LEU A 827 -35.71 -44.90 3.44
CA LEU A 827 -36.19 -44.64 4.78
C LEU A 827 -36.29 -43.13 5.00
N SER A 828 -37.46 -42.59 5.30
CA SER A 828 -37.65 -41.19 5.65
C SER A 828 -37.29 -40.93 7.12
N TRP A 829 -36.67 -39.83 7.42
CA TRP A 829 -36.34 -39.44 8.80
C TRP A 829 -37.56 -39.07 9.63
N ASN A 830 -38.67 -38.70 8.95
CA ASN A 830 -39.95 -38.40 9.63
C ASN A 830 -40.70 -39.65 10.10
N GLY A 831 -40.10 -40.81 10.00
CA GLY A 831 -40.68 -42.10 10.38
C GLY A 831 -41.44 -42.80 9.25
N GLY A 832 -41.81 -44.03 9.48
CA GLY A 832 -42.51 -44.93 8.51
C GLY A 832 -41.69 -46.15 8.13
N SER A 833 -42.31 -47.08 7.43
CA SER A 833 -41.64 -48.29 6.94
C SER A 833 -40.81 -47.96 5.66
N PRO A 834 -39.64 -48.58 5.49
CA PRO A 834 -38.83 -48.36 4.28
C PRO A 834 -39.63 -48.71 3.00
N ARG A 835 -39.62 -47.78 2.04
CA ARG A 835 -40.29 -48.02 0.74
C ARG A 835 -39.30 -48.55 -0.29
N VAL A 836 -39.69 -49.40 -1.14
CA VAL A 836 -38.85 -49.89 -2.24
C VAL A 836 -38.82 -48.87 -3.38
N VAL A 837 -37.60 -48.47 -3.78
CA VAL A 837 -37.40 -47.42 -4.80
C VAL A 837 -37.00 -48.03 -6.15
N ASN A 838 -36.23 -49.11 -6.17
CA ASN A 838 -35.81 -49.83 -7.38
C ASN A 838 -35.94 -51.34 -7.16
N PRO A 839 -37.05 -51.96 -7.50
CA PRO A 839 -37.26 -53.36 -7.19
C PRO A 839 -36.63 -54.38 -8.14
N GLY A 840 -36.22 -53.96 -9.33
CA GLY A 840 -35.92 -54.89 -10.45
C GLY A 840 -34.47 -55.35 -10.57
N LYS A 841 -33.53 -54.79 -9.83
CA LYS A 841 -32.11 -55.07 -10.02
C LYS A 841 -31.35 -55.29 -8.71
N SER A 842 -30.33 -56.14 -8.73
CA SER A 842 -29.39 -56.28 -7.63
C SER A 842 -28.32 -55.19 -7.70
N VAL A 843 -28.42 -54.22 -6.82
CA VAL A 843 -27.54 -53.03 -6.74
C VAL A 843 -26.32 -53.40 -5.86
N ARG A 844 -25.13 -52.91 -6.25
CA ARG A 844 -23.87 -53.07 -5.52
C ARG A 844 -23.33 -51.78 -4.97
N SER A 845 -23.45 -50.71 -5.73
CA SER A 845 -22.95 -49.40 -5.35
C SER A 845 -23.95 -48.31 -5.63
N MET A 846 -23.95 -47.26 -4.84
CA MET A 846 -24.85 -46.13 -4.98
C MET A 846 -24.11 -44.80 -4.82
N ALA A 847 -24.60 -43.76 -5.48
CA ALA A 847 -24.23 -42.39 -5.24
C ALA A 847 -25.43 -41.48 -5.39
N LEU A 848 -25.49 -40.43 -4.58
CA LEU A 848 -26.62 -39.49 -4.56
C LEU A 848 -26.14 -38.11 -5.01
N LEU A 849 -26.89 -37.48 -5.92
CA LEU A 849 -26.61 -36.11 -6.39
C LEU A 849 -27.95 -35.41 -6.68
N HIS A 850 -28.18 -34.24 -6.07
CA HIS A 850 -29.36 -33.37 -6.31
C HIS A 850 -30.71 -34.11 -6.38
N GLY A 851 -30.96 -35.03 -5.43
CA GLY A 851 -32.19 -35.80 -5.36
C GLY A 851 -32.30 -36.97 -6.34
N LYS A 852 -31.27 -37.22 -7.13
CA LYS A 852 -31.16 -38.36 -8.03
C LYS A 852 -30.20 -39.41 -7.47
N LEU A 853 -30.69 -40.66 -7.40
CA LEU A 853 -29.91 -41.80 -6.92
C LEU A 853 -29.37 -42.61 -8.11
N PHE A 854 -28.04 -42.67 -8.22
CA PHE A 854 -27.37 -43.51 -9.22
C PHE A 854 -27.08 -44.87 -8.62
N CYS A 855 -27.43 -45.91 -9.35
CA CYS A 855 -27.31 -47.32 -8.93
C CYS A 855 -26.42 -48.10 -9.88
N GLY A 856 -25.31 -48.64 -9.39
CA GLY A 856 -24.45 -49.59 -10.10
C GLY A 856 -24.89 -51.02 -9.78
N CYS A 857 -25.26 -51.79 -10.82
CA CYS A 857 -25.89 -53.08 -10.66
C CYS A 857 -24.93 -54.26 -10.93
N ASN A 858 -25.32 -55.46 -10.43
CA ASN A 858 -24.58 -56.71 -10.64
C ASN A 858 -24.51 -57.17 -12.10
N ASP A 859 -25.42 -56.75 -12.94
CA ASP A 859 -25.44 -57.08 -14.38
C ASP A 859 -24.63 -56.06 -15.24
N GLY A 860 -23.95 -55.10 -14.57
CA GLY A 860 -23.19 -54.05 -15.24
C GLY A 860 -24.07 -52.91 -15.74
N SER A 861 -25.37 -52.88 -15.43
CA SER A 861 -26.23 -51.74 -15.75
C SER A 861 -26.01 -50.59 -14.76
N ILE A 862 -26.14 -49.38 -15.27
CA ILE A 862 -26.21 -48.15 -14.46
C ILE A 862 -27.61 -47.58 -14.57
N GLN A 863 -28.28 -47.44 -13.45
CA GLN A 863 -29.63 -46.89 -13.37
C GLN A 863 -29.65 -45.59 -12.56
N GLU A 864 -30.53 -44.70 -12.95
CA GLU A 864 -30.85 -43.47 -12.22
C GLU A 864 -32.27 -43.62 -11.66
N VAL A 865 -32.47 -43.19 -10.45
CA VAL A 865 -33.79 -43.08 -9.82
C VAL A 865 -33.97 -41.65 -9.32
N ASP A 866 -34.97 -40.96 -9.81
CA ASP A 866 -35.39 -39.69 -9.25
C ASP A 866 -36.20 -39.98 -7.97
N LEU A 867 -35.69 -39.49 -6.82
CA LEU A 867 -36.30 -39.78 -5.51
C LEU A 867 -37.61 -39.02 -5.28
N ALA A 868 -37.86 -37.91 -5.98
CA ALA A 868 -39.06 -37.13 -5.86
C ALA A 868 -40.20 -37.73 -6.70
N SER A 869 -39.96 -38.02 -7.98
CA SER A 869 -40.95 -38.58 -8.91
C SER A 869 -41.02 -40.10 -8.89
N GLY A 870 -40.00 -40.79 -8.41
CA GLY A 870 -39.87 -42.23 -8.49
C GLY A 870 -39.63 -42.78 -9.90
N THR A 871 -39.28 -41.90 -10.86
CA THR A 871 -38.98 -42.31 -12.24
C THR A 871 -37.61 -42.98 -12.32
N LEU A 872 -37.54 -43.98 -13.19
CA LEU A 872 -36.35 -44.83 -13.37
C LEU A 872 -35.76 -44.63 -14.78
N GLY A 873 -34.54 -44.13 -14.82
CA GLY A 873 -33.73 -43.93 -16.04
C GLY A 873 -32.67 -45.03 -16.16
N VAL A 874 -32.22 -45.33 -17.37
CA VAL A 874 -31.12 -46.27 -17.66
C VAL A 874 -30.01 -45.50 -18.39
N ILE A 875 -28.87 -45.41 -17.73
CA ILE A 875 -27.66 -44.73 -18.29
C ILE A 875 -26.89 -45.74 -19.13
N GLN A 876 -26.65 -46.92 -18.60
CA GLN A 876 -26.03 -48.03 -19.31
C GLN A 876 -26.87 -49.28 -19.16
N ALA A 877 -27.19 -49.92 -20.26
CA ALA A 877 -27.87 -51.20 -20.25
C ALA A 877 -26.96 -52.34 -19.75
N GLY A 878 -27.54 -53.29 -19.02
CA GLY A 878 -26.80 -54.45 -18.56
C GLY A 878 -26.37 -55.39 -19.72
N ASN A 879 -25.24 -56.01 -19.59
CA ASN A 879 -24.76 -56.98 -20.55
C ASN A 879 -25.64 -58.24 -20.54
N LYS A 880 -26.23 -58.57 -21.66
CA LYS A 880 -26.88 -59.89 -21.84
C LYS A 880 -25.79 -60.95 -21.66
N ARG A 881 -26.02 -61.90 -20.74
CA ARG A 881 -25.12 -63.00 -20.46
C ARG A 881 -24.70 -63.75 -21.72
N ILE A 882 -23.55 -63.38 -22.29
CA ILE A 882 -22.81 -64.22 -23.27
C ILE A 882 -21.70 -64.80 -22.45
N LEU A 883 -21.75 -66.11 -22.19
CA LEU A 883 -20.74 -66.86 -21.39
C LEU A 883 -20.72 -66.69 -19.87
N GLY A 884 -21.85 -66.49 -19.21
CA GLY A 884 -21.99 -66.83 -17.75
C GLY A 884 -21.33 -65.93 -16.72
N LYS A 885 -20.54 -64.92 -17.07
CA LYS A 885 -19.93 -63.94 -16.13
C LYS A 885 -20.72 -62.63 -16.11
N ALA A 886 -21.31 -62.30 -14.94
CA ALA A 886 -21.80 -60.98 -14.65
C ALA A 886 -20.61 -60.06 -14.49
N ASN A 887 -20.74 -58.76 -14.94
CA ASN A 887 -19.71 -57.75 -14.69
C ASN A 887 -20.25 -56.65 -13.74
N PRO A 888 -20.19 -56.85 -12.43
CA PRO A 888 -20.75 -55.95 -11.45
C PRO A 888 -20.03 -54.61 -11.46
N ILE A 889 -20.80 -53.50 -11.23
CA ILE A 889 -20.28 -52.23 -10.90
C ILE A 889 -20.07 -52.13 -9.37
N TYR A 890 -18.85 -52.32 -8.91
CA TYR A 890 -18.52 -52.41 -7.46
C TYR A 890 -18.43 -51.06 -6.80
N SER A 891 -18.04 -50.01 -7.53
CA SER A 891 -17.86 -48.68 -6.97
C SER A 891 -18.45 -47.63 -7.89
N LEU A 892 -19.09 -46.65 -7.31
CA LEU A 892 -19.72 -45.55 -8.01
C LEU A 892 -19.55 -44.29 -7.20
N GLN A 893 -19.03 -43.24 -7.81
CA GLN A 893 -18.81 -41.94 -7.18
C GLN A 893 -19.17 -40.82 -8.15
N VAL A 894 -19.75 -39.75 -7.59
CA VAL A 894 -19.99 -38.50 -8.32
C VAL A 894 -19.02 -37.42 -7.83
N HIS A 895 -18.35 -36.74 -8.77
CA HIS A 895 -17.44 -35.65 -8.50
C HIS A 895 -17.49 -34.63 -9.65
N ASP A 896 -17.67 -33.35 -9.33
CA ASP A 896 -17.77 -32.21 -10.29
C ASP A 896 -18.72 -32.47 -11.48
N GLY A 897 -19.90 -33.03 -11.21
CA GLY A 897 -20.90 -33.30 -12.25
C GLY A 897 -20.57 -34.52 -13.15
N LEU A 898 -19.51 -35.28 -12.85
CA LEU A 898 -19.16 -36.50 -13.53
C LEU A 898 -19.44 -37.70 -12.64
N LEU A 899 -19.94 -38.79 -13.25
CA LEU A 899 -20.21 -40.06 -12.62
C LEU A 899 -19.11 -41.04 -13.00
N TYR A 900 -18.36 -41.53 -12.03
CA TYR A 900 -17.29 -42.51 -12.16
C TYR A 900 -17.82 -43.87 -11.75
N THR A 901 -17.63 -44.87 -12.59
CA THR A 901 -18.08 -46.24 -12.34
C THR A 901 -16.95 -47.25 -12.47
N GLY A 902 -16.67 -47.98 -11.39
CA GLY A 902 -15.59 -48.95 -11.28
C GLY A 902 -16.10 -50.38 -11.28
N GLY A 903 -15.45 -51.24 -12.08
CA GLY A 903 -15.81 -52.67 -12.21
C GLY A 903 -14.67 -53.53 -12.71
N ALA A 904 -14.99 -54.71 -13.29
CA ALA A 904 -13.99 -55.54 -13.96
C ALA A 904 -13.66 -54.99 -15.35
N PRO A 905 -12.44 -55.18 -15.88
CA PRO A 905 -12.06 -54.71 -17.20
C PRO A 905 -12.80 -55.49 -18.30
N LEU A 906 -13.88 -54.91 -18.83
CA LEU A 906 -14.54 -55.30 -20.03
C LEU A 906 -14.22 -54.24 -21.09
N ASP A 907 -13.98 -54.61 -22.30
CA ASP A 907 -13.62 -53.74 -23.42
C ASP A 907 -12.33 -52.92 -23.14
N GLY A 908 -11.45 -53.46 -22.30
CA GLY A 908 -10.15 -52.81 -21.98
C GLY A 908 -10.19 -51.66 -20.97
N ALA A 909 -11.35 -51.36 -20.37
CA ALA A 909 -11.46 -50.31 -19.40
C ALA A 909 -12.14 -50.81 -18.10
N SER A 910 -11.54 -50.54 -16.93
CA SER A 910 -12.10 -50.87 -15.62
C SER A 910 -12.93 -49.73 -15.03
N VAL A 911 -12.71 -48.49 -15.46
CA VAL A 911 -13.50 -47.35 -15.05
C VAL A 911 -14.05 -46.61 -16.27
N LYS A 912 -15.33 -46.24 -16.19
CA LYS A 912 -16.00 -45.40 -17.18
C LYS A 912 -16.50 -44.12 -16.51
N ILE A 913 -16.40 -43.01 -17.22
CA ILE A 913 -16.71 -41.65 -16.73
C ILE A 913 -17.84 -41.10 -17.56
N TRP A 914 -18.94 -40.74 -16.93
CA TRP A 914 -20.16 -40.25 -17.56
C TRP A 914 -20.48 -38.84 -17.11
N ASN A 915 -21.06 -38.04 -17.98
CA ASN A 915 -21.65 -36.78 -17.56
C ASN A 915 -22.97 -37.06 -16.82
N SER A 916 -23.15 -36.53 -15.60
CA SER A 916 -24.29 -36.81 -14.74
C SER A 916 -25.60 -36.15 -15.19
N THR A 917 -25.59 -35.24 -16.15
CA THR A 917 -26.76 -34.50 -16.63
C THR A 917 -27.30 -35.04 -17.95
N ASN A 918 -26.42 -35.31 -18.92
CA ASN A 918 -26.79 -35.77 -20.29
C ASN A 918 -26.44 -37.24 -20.55
N TYR A 919 -25.81 -37.91 -19.58
CA TYR A 919 -25.45 -39.35 -19.60
C TYR A 919 -24.51 -39.75 -20.73
N THR A 920 -23.76 -38.83 -21.32
CA THR A 920 -22.75 -39.15 -22.35
C THR A 920 -21.49 -39.68 -21.69
N LEU A 921 -20.85 -40.67 -22.37
CA LEU A 921 -19.54 -41.17 -21.94
C LEU A 921 -18.47 -40.14 -22.29
N VAL A 922 -17.81 -39.60 -21.23
CA VAL A 922 -16.78 -38.57 -21.33
C VAL A 922 -15.39 -39.16 -21.45
N GLY A 923 -15.13 -40.28 -20.80
CA GLY A 923 -13.82 -40.92 -20.79
C GLY A 923 -13.83 -42.32 -20.19
N SER A 924 -12.68 -42.99 -20.29
CA SER A 924 -12.48 -44.31 -19.67
C SER A 924 -11.03 -44.48 -19.21
N ILE A 925 -10.82 -45.23 -18.12
CA ILE A 925 -9.50 -45.54 -17.58
C ILE A 925 -9.16 -46.99 -17.88
N PRO A 926 -8.09 -47.28 -18.67
CA PRO A 926 -7.73 -48.59 -19.13
C PRO A 926 -6.87 -49.35 -18.09
N SER A 927 -7.42 -49.57 -16.87
CA SER A 927 -6.73 -50.40 -15.88
C SER A 927 -7.00 -51.89 -16.10
N PRO A 928 -6.00 -52.77 -16.03
CA PRO A 928 -6.18 -54.20 -16.14
C PRO A 928 -6.77 -54.87 -14.89
N ALA A 929 -6.86 -54.14 -13.80
CA ALA A 929 -7.29 -54.65 -12.51
C ALA A 929 -8.81 -54.50 -12.33
N GLU A 930 -9.42 -55.46 -11.56
CA GLU A 930 -10.80 -55.33 -11.11
C GLU A 930 -10.88 -54.26 -10.03
N VAL A 931 -11.58 -53.15 -10.30
CA VAL A 931 -11.72 -52.04 -9.36
C VAL A 931 -12.82 -52.29 -8.37
N ARG A 932 -12.48 -52.40 -7.09
CA ARG A 932 -13.41 -52.66 -5.98
C ARG A 932 -13.81 -51.41 -5.23
N SER A 933 -12.86 -50.55 -5.03
CA SER A 933 -13.05 -49.22 -4.39
C SER A 933 -12.51 -48.14 -5.31
N LEU A 934 -13.21 -47.02 -5.42
CA LEU A 934 -12.84 -45.90 -6.27
C LEU A 934 -13.04 -44.63 -5.48
N VAL A 935 -12.04 -43.77 -5.50
CA VAL A 935 -12.09 -42.44 -4.90
C VAL A 935 -11.54 -41.41 -5.87
N VAL A 936 -12.24 -40.30 -5.99
CA VAL A 936 -11.90 -39.20 -6.90
C VAL A 936 -11.62 -37.95 -6.10
N SER A 937 -10.45 -37.42 -6.29
CA SER A 937 -10.07 -36.08 -5.80
C SER A 937 -10.14 -35.04 -6.92
N THR A 938 -9.71 -33.83 -6.63
CA THR A 938 -9.69 -32.73 -7.62
C THR A 938 -8.78 -33.06 -8.81
N ASP A 939 -7.65 -33.69 -8.59
CA ASP A 939 -6.60 -33.93 -9.58
C ASP A 939 -6.35 -35.40 -9.89
N LEU A 940 -6.72 -36.32 -8.98
CA LEU A 940 -6.36 -37.72 -9.04
C LEU A 940 -7.59 -38.62 -8.94
N VAL A 941 -7.48 -39.79 -9.54
CA VAL A 941 -8.40 -40.91 -9.40
C VAL A 941 -7.66 -42.11 -8.80
N TYR A 942 -8.12 -42.62 -7.68
CA TYR A 942 -7.55 -43.76 -6.97
C TYR A 942 -8.39 -45.00 -7.21
N LEU A 943 -7.76 -46.06 -7.70
CA LEU A 943 -8.42 -47.35 -8.03
C LEU A 943 -7.90 -48.44 -7.11
N GLY A 944 -8.69 -48.82 -6.15
CA GLY A 944 -8.40 -49.90 -5.22
C GLY A 944 -8.80 -51.28 -5.80
N SER A 945 -7.84 -52.17 -5.85
CA SER A 945 -8.01 -53.48 -6.48
C SER A 945 -8.10 -54.64 -5.47
N ARG A 946 -8.50 -55.81 -5.98
CA ARG A 946 -8.63 -57.04 -5.21
C ARG A 946 -7.28 -57.62 -4.71
N ASN A 947 -6.17 -57.22 -5.31
CA ASN A 947 -4.81 -57.73 -4.97
C ASN A 947 -4.05 -56.74 -4.05
N GLY A 948 -4.73 -55.82 -3.41
CA GLY A 948 -4.12 -54.88 -2.48
C GLY A 948 -3.42 -53.68 -3.14
N VAL A 949 -3.43 -53.59 -4.47
CA VAL A 949 -2.84 -52.47 -5.20
C VAL A 949 -3.84 -51.34 -5.31
N VAL A 950 -3.41 -50.09 -5.04
CA VAL A 950 -4.12 -48.88 -5.36
C VAL A 950 -3.38 -48.22 -6.50
N GLU A 951 -4.01 -48.15 -7.68
CA GLU A 951 -3.50 -47.41 -8.81
C GLU A 951 -3.91 -45.92 -8.75
N ILE A 952 -2.98 -45.07 -9.11
CA ILE A 952 -3.14 -43.61 -9.11
C ILE A 952 -3.14 -43.11 -10.55
N TRP A 953 -4.18 -42.40 -10.94
CA TRP A 953 -4.39 -41.89 -12.28
C TRP A 953 -4.62 -40.38 -12.29
N SER A 954 -4.09 -39.68 -13.28
CA SER A 954 -4.44 -38.26 -13.51
C SER A 954 -5.90 -38.15 -13.93
N ARG A 955 -6.67 -37.31 -13.25
CA ARG A 955 -8.08 -37.08 -13.59
C ARG A 955 -8.21 -36.34 -14.94
N GLU A 956 -7.32 -35.40 -15.23
CA GLU A 956 -7.34 -34.61 -16.47
C GLU A 956 -6.84 -35.40 -17.67
N LYS A 957 -5.67 -36.04 -17.53
CA LYS A 957 -5.02 -36.76 -18.65
C LYS A 957 -5.46 -38.22 -18.81
N LEU A 958 -6.15 -38.80 -17.83
CA LEU A 958 -6.53 -40.23 -17.75
C LEU A 958 -5.35 -41.16 -17.94
N THR A 959 -4.14 -40.76 -17.53
CA THR A 959 -2.89 -41.54 -17.59
C THR A 959 -2.52 -42.06 -16.19
N LYS A 960 -1.94 -43.24 -16.13
CA LYS A 960 -1.44 -43.84 -14.88
C LYS A 960 -0.21 -43.08 -14.42
N ILE A 961 -0.22 -42.64 -13.15
CA ILE A 961 0.85 -41.90 -12.52
C ILE A 961 1.68 -42.82 -11.64
N GLY A 962 1.05 -43.67 -10.86
CA GLY A 962 1.71 -44.54 -9.91
C GLY A 962 0.84 -45.67 -9.41
N ALA A 963 1.39 -46.43 -8.45
CA ALA A 963 0.66 -47.46 -7.72
C ALA A 963 1.22 -47.59 -6.30
N LEU A 964 0.34 -47.89 -5.36
CA LEU A 964 0.67 -48.15 -3.95
C LEU A 964 0.28 -49.58 -3.60
N GLN A 965 1.07 -50.22 -2.73
CA GLN A 965 0.70 -51.51 -2.16
C GLN A 965 0.11 -51.30 -0.79
N ALA A 966 -1.18 -51.60 -0.59
CA ALA A 966 -1.85 -51.50 0.70
C ALA A 966 -1.99 -52.85 1.36
N GLY A 967 -1.80 -52.86 2.68
CA GLY A 967 -1.95 -54.08 3.49
C GLY A 967 -0.85 -55.11 3.30
N GLY A 968 -1.05 -56.31 3.87
CA GLY A 968 -0.15 -57.46 3.74
C GLY A 968 -0.32 -58.26 2.44
N PRO A 969 0.53 -59.26 2.19
CA PRO A 969 0.42 -60.12 1.01
C PRO A 969 -0.94 -60.83 0.93
N GLY A 970 -1.64 -60.67 -0.21
CA GLY A 970 -2.93 -61.29 -0.45
C GLY A 970 -4.15 -60.57 0.12
N CYS A 971 -3.96 -59.43 0.78
CA CYS A 971 -5.09 -58.61 1.24
C CYS A 971 -5.78 -57.84 0.09
N ARG A 972 -7.00 -57.38 0.34
CA ARG A 972 -7.85 -56.67 -0.62
C ARG A 972 -8.07 -55.24 -0.13
N VAL A 973 -8.08 -54.29 -1.03
CA VAL A 973 -8.56 -52.96 -0.73
C VAL A 973 -10.08 -53.02 -0.59
N GLN A 974 -10.60 -52.71 0.59
CA GLN A 974 -12.05 -52.74 0.87
C GLN A 974 -12.70 -51.38 0.69
N CYS A 975 -12.07 -50.36 1.25
CA CYS A 975 -12.57 -48.99 1.23
C CYS A 975 -11.45 -47.96 1.17
N MET A 976 -11.72 -46.79 0.65
CA MET A 976 -10.78 -45.66 0.56
C MET A 976 -11.53 -44.35 0.81
N ALA A 977 -10.83 -43.38 1.35
CA ALA A 977 -11.31 -42.00 1.47
C ALA A 977 -10.13 -41.03 1.22
N VAL A 978 -10.43 -39.85 0.75
CA VAL A 978 -9.46 -38.73 0.66
C VAL A 978 -9.95 -37.57 1.49
N ASP A 979 -9.02 -36.75 1.96
CA ASP A 979 -9.32 -35.47 2.60
C ASP A 979 -9.97 -34.47 1.60
N ALA A 980 -10.42 -33.32 2.12
CA ALA A 980 -11.10 -32.31 1.30
C ALA A 980 -10.19 -31.70 0.21
N ASP A 981 -8.87 -31.67 0.45
CA ASP A 981 -7.88 -31.09 -0.45
C ASP A 981 -7.29 -32.10 -1.44
N GLY A 982 -7.49 -33.39 -1.20
CA GLY A 982 -6.99 -34.47 -2.03
C GLY A 982 -5.51 -34.80 -1.78
N ASP A 983 -4.94 -34.36 -0.67
CA ASP A 983 -3.54 -34.51 -0.32
C ASP A 983 -3.27 -35.76 0.51
N VAL A 984 -4.29 -36.30 1.21
CA VAL A 984 -4.19 -37.49 2.05
C VAL A 984 -5.18 -38.56 1.57
N LEU A 985 -4.65 -39.71 1.18
CA LEU A 985 -5.42 -40.92 0.92
C LEU A 985 -5.41 -41.85 2.11
N VAL A 986 -6.56 -42.29 2.55
CA VAL A 986 -6.71 -43.32 3.61
C VAL A 986 -7.30 -44.59 3.00
N VAL A 987 -6.65 -45.71 3.27
CA VAL A 987 -6.99 -47.02 2.70
C VAL A 987 -7.30 -48.01 3.80
N GLY A 988 -8.44 -48.66 3.75
CA GLY A 988 -8.83 -49.76 4.65
C GLY A 988 -8.79 -51.08 3.92
N THR A 989 -8.25 -52.11 4.57
CA THR A 989 -7.94 -53.41 3.98
C THR A 989 -8.63 -54.56 4.67
N SER A 990 -8.70 -55.72 3.98
CA SER A 990 -9.35 -56.92 4.49
C SER A 990 -8.57 -57.65 5.61
N ASP A 991 -7.32 -57.26 5.84
CA ASP A 991 -6.52 -57.74 6.98
C ASP A 991 -6.66 -56.86 8.23
N GLY A 992 -7.59 -55.88 8.21
CA GLY A 992 -7.86 -55.04 9.35
C GLY A 992 -6.92 -53.85 9.50
N ARG A 993 -6.09 -53.51 8.51
CA ARG A 993 -5.18 -52.34 8.54
C ARG A 993 -5.83 -51.12 7.93
N ILE A 994 -5.51 -50.00 8.53
CA ILE A 994 -5.79 -48.67 7.98
C ILE A 994 -4.46 -47.98 7.71
N GLN A 995 -4.23 -47.56 6.49
CA GLN A 995 -3.00 -46.87 6.09
C GLN A 995 -3.35 -45.49 5.54
N ALA A 996 -2.58 -44.47 5.94
CA ALA A 996 -2.67 -43.13 5.43
C ALA A 996 -1.45 -42.81 4.56
N TRP A 997 -1.70 -42.29 3.38
CA TRP A 997 -0.68 -41.93 2.39
C TRP A 997 -0.82 -40.46 2.06
N GLY A 998 0.28 -39.69 2.16
CA GLY A 998 0.30 -38.27 1.83
C GLY A 998 1.10 -37.98 0.57
N LEU A 999 0.72 -36.94 -0.17
CA LEU A 999 1.52 -36.38 -1.24
C LEU A 999 2.77 -35.71 -0.64
N THR A 1000 3.95 -36.07 -1.11
CA THR A 1000 5.23 -35.53 -0.65
C THR A 1000 5.67 -34.32 -1.42
#